data_25a042a611c4bab982bf0a49cad49886
#
_entry.id   25a042a611c4bab982bf0a49cad49886
#
_cell.length_a   1.000
_cell.length_b   1.000
_cell.length_c   1.000
_cell.angle_alpha   90.00
_cell.angle_beta   90.00
_cell.angle_gamma   90.00
#
_symmetry.space_group_name_H-M   'P 1'
#
loop_
_entity.id
_entity.type
_entity.pdbx_description
1 polymer ?
#
loop_
_entity_poly.entity_id
_entity_poly.type
_entity_poly.pdbx_seq_one_letter_code
_entity_poly.pdbx_strand_id
1 'polypeptide(L)'
;MKTSILAPAGIALLAVAGTALSLMLDSYSLLVFSFFALTVVVGVGLNVLIGLSGQISFGHIAFYAIGAYASALLTMAGLPLALAMPAAALLCGAVGALLAIPALRVTGPYLAMITIAFALVVHHGLIEWRGLTGGANGLMGIPMPELGALDPAVLMALIASSMMVIALAFYHRLHQSGWGTAMRAVKASEIAARSLGFNPVQTKTLAFGLSALLTGFAGALVAPLMMFINPASFPFSQSILFVLAVIVGGAGTLFGPLLGALLIVLLPEMLADFAEYRLLMFSALLLVVLWIAPRGVLGSLARLWFRPVAVKPPADADQALLARFFSEGRQAAGLEVEDISIGFGGVQAADKVSLKAPPGSITSIIGPNGAGKTTVLNMISGFYTPDSGSIRLGGLVSGLPVWKIARAGISRTYQTTQLFGELTVLENILAGLQQGRLGGIFRRPGAEHRELALHLLSLVGYRGSVNTPADDLPHVDRRLVEIARALASRPKVLLLDEPAAGLGRGDTDSLAALFRVLAGFNIAVILVEHDMALVMAVSERILVLDAGKPIAWGLPEEVRSNPRVVAAYLGGTSYQAPQRDEPWAGSRDARLFIKDLVVDYGAAPVVEGVNLVVNPGELIAILGANGAGKSSILKCLAGLHTATSGTILLDNENIEHVDASAIAARGLALVPEGRQVFPQLSVWDNLLLGGYSRPEAFDAEAEIEAILKRFPRLRDRIDSPAGLLSGGEQQMVAVGRGLMARPKILLLDEPSLGLSPAVIGELYDALAALRDEGVTLLLVDQMANLALQVADRAYVLETGRIVKSGTAEQLRGDSELEAAYLGHGTAA
;
A
#
# COMPACT_ATOMS: atom_id res chain seq x y z
N MET A 1 -6.05 11.88 -26.95
CA MET A 1 -5.97 13.12 -27.75
C MET A 1 -7.06 14.14 -27.42
N LYS A 2 -8.34 13.77 -27.29
CA LYS A 2 -9.41 14.76 -27.01
C LYS A 2 -9.28 15.47 -25.66
N THR A 3 -8.86 14.79 -24.60
CA THR A 3 -8.68 15.37 -23.25
C THR A 3 -7.46 16.33 -23.16
N SER A 4 -6.45 16.18 -24.01
CA SER A 4 -5.27 17.06 -24.02
C SER A 4 -5.54 18.44 -24.61
N ILE A 5 -6.62 18.60 -25.38
CA ILE A 5 -7.03 19.87 -26.02
C ILE A 5 -8.07 20.60 -25.16
N LEU A 6 -8.92 19.87 -24.43
CA LEU A 6 -9.98 20.46 -23.61
C LEU A 6 -9.47 21.34 -22.46
N ALA A 7 -8.38 20.92 -21.80
CA ALA A 7 -7.84 21.69 -20.68
C ALA A 7 -7.24 23.05 -21.12
N PRO A 8 -6.38 23.14 -22.14
CA PRO A 8 -5.91 24.43 -22.65
C PRO A 8 -7.04 25.33 -23.19
N ALA A 9 -8.02 24.72 -23.89
CA ALA A 9 -9.18 25.45 -24.37
C ALA A 9 -10.04 26.02 -23.23
N GLY A 10 -10.26 25.26 -22.18
CA GLY A 10 -10.95 25.71 -20.98
C GLY A 10 -10.22 26.86 -20.26
N ILE A 11 -8.88 26.77 -20.14
CA ILE A 11 -8.06 27.85 -19.56
C ILE A 11 -8.14 29.11 -20.43
N ALA A 12 -8.08 28.98 -21.77
CA ALA A 12 -8.19 30.11 -22.68
C ALA A 12 -9.59 30.76 -22.58
N LEU A 13 -10.66 29.95 -22.50
CA LEU A 13 -12.01 30.44 -22.28
C LEU A 13 -12.13 31.23 -20.97
N LEU A 14 -11.54 30.73 -19.89
CA LEU A 14 -11.52 31.43 -18.59
C LEU A 14 -10.74 32.74 -18.65
N ALA A 15 -9.66 32.82 -19.45
CA ALA A 15 -8.94 34.07 -19.66
C ALA A 15 -9.82 35.12 -20.34
N VAL A 16 -10.53 34.73 -21.41
CA VAL A 16 -11.44 35.63 -22.11
C VAL A 16 -12.61 36.04 -21.22
N ALA A 17 -13.24 35.08 -20.53
CA ALA A 17 -14.36 35.34 -19.63
C ALA A 17 -13.96 36.23 -18.45
N GLY A 18 -12.78 35.96 -17.85
CA GLY A 18 -12.26 36.77 -16.73
C GLY A 18 -11.98 38.21 -17.15
N THR A 19 -11.39 38.42 -18.33
CA THR A 19 -11.16 39.77 -18.86
C THR A 19 -12.49 40.49 -19.16
N ALA A 20 -13.44 39.81 -19.81
CA ALA A 20 -14.76 40.38 -20.12
C ALA A 20 -15.52 40.75 -18.85
N LEU A 21 -15.55 39.88 -17.86
CA LEU A 21 -16.19 40.15 -16.55
C LEU A 21 -15.53 41.33 -15.83
N SER A 22 -14.18 41.43 -15.85
CA SER A 22 -13.48 42.56 -15.23
C SER A 22 -13.79 43.90 -15.88
N LEU A 23 -14.24 43.93 -17.14
CA LEU A 23 -14.60 45.16 -17.87
C LEU A 23 -16.10 45.51 -17.80
N MET A 24 -16.97 44.56 -17.40
CA MET A 24 -18.43 44.71 -17.47
C MET A 24 -19.12 44.82 -16.13
N LEU A 25 -18.48 44.35 -15.06
CA LEU A 25 -19.08 44.30 -13.73
C LEU A 25 -19.00 45.68 -13.01
N ASP A 26 -19.95 45.96 -12.14
CA ASP A 26 -19.93 47.12 -11.21
C ASP A 26 -18.90 46.92 -10.09
N SER A 27 -18.57 47.98 -9.35
CA SER A 27 -17.50 47.97 -8.36
C SER A 27 -17.67 46.93 -7.24
N TYR A 28 -18.91 46.63 -6.79
CA TYR A 28 -19.15 45.59 -5.79
C TYR A 28 -18.93 44.20 -6.37
N SER A 29 -19.50 43.94 -7.53
CA SER A 29 -19.34 42.67 -8.23
C SER A 29 -17.86 42.41 -8.62
N LEU A 30 -17.08 43.46 -8.96
CA LEU A 30 -15.64 43.40 -9.19
C LEU A 30 -14.87 42.95 -7.93
N LEU A 31 -15.28 43.44 -6.74
CA LEU A 31 -14.69 43.05 -5.47
C LEU A 31 -14.96 41.55 -5.20
N VAL A 32 -16.22 41.08 -5.33
CA VAL A 32 -16.62 39.70 -5.15
C VAL A 32 -15.89 38.80 -6.17
N PHE A 33 -15.81 39.19 -7.44
CA PHE A 33 -15.11 38.48 -8.49
C PHE A 33 -13.61 38.37 -8.19
N SER A 34 -12.99 39.43 -7.66
CA SER A 34 -11.59 39.41 -7.26
C SER A 34 -11.33 38.41 -6.12
N PHE A 35 -12.17 38.38 -5.10
CA PHE A 35 -12.09 37.40 -4.01
C PHE A 35 -12.32 35.97 -4.53
N PHE A 36 -13.25 35.77 -5.45
CA PHE A 36 -13.45 34.48 -6.10
C PHE A 36 -12.16 34.04 -6.81
N ALA A 37 -11.56 34.89 -7.66
CA ALA A 37 -10.35 34.58 -8.39
C ALA A 37 -9.18 34.25 -7.44
N LEU A 38 -8.99 35.04 -6.36
CA LEU A 38 -7.96 34.79 -5.35
C LEU A 38 -8.20 33.49 -4.59
N THR A 39 -9.46 33.16 -4.27
CA THR A 39 -9.81 31.89 -3.64
C THR A 39 -9.49 30.70 -4.57
N VAL A 40 -9.68 30.84 -5.89
CA VAL A 40 -9.23 29.84 -6.86
C VAL A 40 -7.71 29.68 -6.81
N VAL A 41 -6.92 30.76 -6.74
CA VAL A 41 -5.46 30.68 -6.65
C VAL A 41 -5.01 29.93 -5.40
N VAL A 42 -5.59 30.26 -4.22
CA VAL A 42 -5.35 29.52 -2.96
C VAL A 42 -5.75 28.04 -3.12
N GLY A 43 -6.93 27.81 -3.70
CA GLY A 43 -7.43 26.45 -3.98
C GLY A 43 -6.50 25.67 -4.89
N VAL A 44 -5.92 26.29 -5.93
CA VAL A 44 -4.90 25.66 -6.79
C VAL A 44 -3.65 25.31 -6.00
N GLY A 45 -3.18 26.22 -5.14
CA GLY A 45 -2.06 25.95 -4.22
C GLY A 45 -2.34 24.74 -3.32
N LEU A 46 -3.49 24.72 -2.66
CA LEU A 46 -3.93 23.58 -1.86
C LEU A 46 -4.13 22.30 -2.68
N ASN A 47 -4.57 22.42 -3.93
CA ASN A 47 -4.75 21.25 -4.82
C ASN A 47 -3.39 20.62 -5.22
N VAL A 48 -2.30 21.40 -5.28
CA VAL A 48 -0.94 20.83 -5.39
C VAL A 48 -0.62 20.00 -4.14
N LEU A 49 -0.97 20.49 -2.96
CA LEU A 49 -0.63 19.82 -1.70
C LEU A 49 -1.56 18.64 -1.39
N ILE A 50 -2.86 18.84 -1.40
CA ILE A 50 -3.87 17.81 -1.10
C ILE A 50 -4.06 16.88 -2.30
N GLY A 51 -4.26 17.45 -3.48
CA GLY A 51 -4.61 16.71 -4.69
C GLY A 51 -3.46 15.85 -5.23
N LEU A 52 -2.26 16.45 -5.42
CA LEU A 52 -1.12 15.74 -5.97
C LEU A 52 -0.28 15.03 -4.91
N SER A 53 -0.07 15.65 -3.73
CA SER A 53 0.86 15.13 -2.72
C SER A 53 0.19 14.43 -1.54
N GLY A 54 -1.14 14.48 -1.41
CA GLY A 54 -1.90 13.81 -0.35
C GLY A 54 -1.72 14.40 1.05
N GLN A 55 -1.23 15.64 1.16
CA GLN A 55 -0.95 16.29 2.43
C GLN A 55 -2.06 17.30 2.76
N ILE A 56 -2.81 17.06 3.83
CA ILE A 56 -3.86 17.98 4.30
C ILE A 56 -3.22 19.05 5.18
N SER A 57 -3.47 20.33 4.87
CA SER A 57 -2.95 21.47 5.61
C SER A 57 -4.05 22.49 5.89
N PHE A 58 -4.21 22.85 7.16
CA PHE A 58 -5.08 23.93 7.62
C PHE A 58 -4.30 25.22 7.93
N GLY A 59 -3.04 25.31 7.52
CA GLY A 59 -2.17 26.45 7.75
C GLY A 59 -2.21 27.53 6.66
N HIS A 60 -3.02 27.37 5.61
CA HIS A 60 -2.95 28.23 4.43
C HIS A 60 -3.38 29.67 4.68
N ILE A 61 -4.23 29.91 5.67
CA ILE A 61 -4.57 31.28 6.10
C ILE A 61 -3.33 32.05 6.61
N ALA A 62 -2.37 31.36 7.22
CA ALA A 62 -1.12 31.98 7.65
C ALA A 62 -0.27 32.46 6.45
N PHE A 63 -0.13 31.64 5.40
CA PHE A 63 0.58 32.05 4.20
C PHE A 63 -0.15 33.18 3.47
N TYR A 64 -1.47 33.16 3.47
CA TYR A 64 -2.31 34.22 2.93
C TYR A 64 -2.09 35.53 3.68
N ALA A 65 -2.07 35.48 5.02
CA ALA A 65 -1.79 36.63 5.87
C ALA A 65 -0.35 37.15 5.71
N ILE A 66 0.66 36.24 5.74
CA ILE A 66 2.07 36.61 5.52
C ILE A 66 2.22 37.31 4.16
N GLY A 67 1.59 36.77 3.10
CA GLY A 67 1.60 37.37 1.78
C GLY A 67 1.01 38.78 1.76
N ALA A 68 -0.14 38.95 2.42
CA ALA A 68 -0.83 40.23 2.53
C ALA A 68 0.01 41.28 3.28
N TYR A 69 0.49 40.94 4.48
CA TYR A 69 1.32 41.86 5.27
C TYR A 69 2.66 42.16 4.59
N ALA A 70 3.34 41.18 4.02
CA ALA A 70 4.60 41.40 3.31
C ALA A 70 4.42 42.32 2.09
N SER A 71 3.37 42.11 1.31
CA SER A 71 3.05 42.97 0.17
C SER A 71 2.68 44.39 0.61
N ALA A 72 1.83 44.54 1.66
CA ALA A 72 1.45 45.82 2.22
C ALA A 72 2.67 46.63 2.69
N LEU A 73 3.55 45.99 3.47
CA LEU A 73 4.75 46.66 3.99
C LEU A 73 5.70 47.11 2.87
N LEU A 74 5.90 46.25 1.86
CA LEU A 74 6.76 46.58 0.71
C LEU A 74 6.17 47.68 -0.14
N THR A 75 4.86 47.71 -0.36
CA THR A 75 4.21 48.75 -1.15
C THR A 75 4.16 50.07 -0.39
N MET A 76 3.92 50.07 0.92
CA MET A 76 3.99 51.26 1.77
C MET A 76 5.41 51.82 1.88
N ALA A 77 6.45 50.95 1.71
CA ALA A 77 7.86 51.37 1.61
C ALA A 77 8.24 51.90 0.22
N GLY A 78 7.27 52.01 -0.71
CA GLY A 78 7.49 52.58 -2.05
C GLY A 78 7.84 51.55 -3.13
N LEU A 79 7.86 50.25 -2.87
CA LEU A 79 8.03 49.25 -3.92
C LEU A 79 6.74 49.15 -4.75
N PRO A 80 6.88 49.10 -6.13
CA PRO A 80 5.71 48.84 -6.96
C PRO A 80 5.13 47.46 -6.70
N LEU A 81 3.79 47.34 -6.74
CA LEU A 81 3.06 46.09 -6.47
C LEU A 81 3.58 44.92 -7.35
N ALA A 82 3.98 45.19 -8.59
CA ALA A 82 4.57 44.19 -9.51
C ALA A 82 5.85 43.52 -8.97
N LEU A 83 6.58 44.18 -8.07
CA LEU A 83 7.77 43.60 -7.39
C LEU A 83 7.42 43.09 -5.99
N ALA A 84 6.52 43.78 -5.28
CA ALA A 84 6.11 43.41 -3.93
C ALA A 84 5.40 42.05 -3.87
N MET A 85 4.53 41.76 -4.86
CA MET A 85 3.80 40.50 -4.94
C MET A 85 4.73 39.27 -5.10
N PRO A 86 5.65 39.22 -6.08
CA PRO A 86 6.59 38.10 -6.21
C PRO A 86 7.48 37.94 -4.97
N ALA A 87 7.94 39.04 -4.38
CA ALA A 87 8.76 39.00 -3.17
C ALA A 87 8.00 38.40 -1.98
N ALA A 88 6.74 38.83 -1.75
CA ALA A 88 5.87 38.27 -0.72
C ALA A 88 5.57 36.78 -0.96
N ALA A 89 5.31 36.40 -2.21
CA ALA A 89 5.06 35.00 -2.58
C ALA A 89 6.30 34.13 -2.37
N LEU A 90 7.48 34.60 -2.75
CA LEU A 90 8.74 33.87 -2.51
C LEU A 90 9.03 33.69 -1.02
N LEU A 91 8.76 34.71 -0.19
CA LEU A 91 8.84 34.61 1.25
C LEU A 91 7.90 33.50 1.77
N CYS A 92 6.64 33.47 1.34
CA CYS A 92 5.68 32.42 1.70
C CYS A 92 6.15 31.05 1.24
N GLY A 93 6.67 30.93 0.03
CA GLY A 93 7.23 29.68 -0.49
C GLY A 93 8.41 29.18 0.34
N ALA A 94 9.31 30.06 0.75
CA ALA A 94 10.45 29.73 1.62
C ALA A 94 9.99 29.26 3.02
N VAL A 95 9.04 30.00 3.64
CA VAL A 95 8.45 29.64 4.94
C VAL A 95 7.71 28.29 4.84
N GLY A 96 6.98 28.06 3.74
CA GLY A 96 6.28 26.80 3.51
C GLY A 96 7.26 25.61 3.33
N ALA A 97 8.34 25.81 2.59
CA ALA A 97 9.39 24.79 2.44
C ALA A 97 10.09 24.49 3.78
N LEU A 98 10.31 25.53 4.61
CA LEU A 98 10.90 25.36 5.93
C LEU A 98 9.95 24.62 6.88
N LEU A 99 8.66 24.96 6.87
CA LEU A 99 7.62 24.29 7.66
C LEU A 99 7.47 22.81 7.28
N ALA A 100 7.71 22.47 6.01
CA ALA A 100 7.65 21.08 5.56
C ALA A 100 8.66 20.18 6.29
N ILE A 101 9.83 20.67 6.67
CA ILE A 101 10.89 19.86 7.29
C ILE A 101 10.42 19.17 8.59
N PRO A 102 9.90 19.85 9.62
CA PRO A 102 9.35 19.21 10.79
C PRO A 102 8.04 18.46 10.49
N ALA A 103 7.21 18.99 9.59
CA ALA A 103 5.92 18.41 9.24
C ALA A 103 6.05 17.02 8.56
N LEU A 104 7.16 16.75 7.85
CA LEU A 104 7.42 15.46 7.19
C LEU A 104 7.81 14.33 8.14
N ARG A 105 8.08 14.65 9.43
CA ARG A 105 8.34 13.62 10.45
C ARG A 105 7.07 12.96 10.97
N VAL A 106 5.92 13.53 10.65
CA VAL A 106 4.61 13.04 11.08
C VAL A 106 3.70 12.79 9.89
N THR A 107 2.72 11.92 10.07
CA THR A 107 1.79 11.53 9.00
C THR A 107 0.34 11.67 9.46
N GLY A 108 -0.58 11.76 8.50
CA GLY A 108 -2.02 11.78 8.76
C GLY A 108 -2.48 12.99 9.60
N PRO A 109 -3.28 12.78 10.66
CA PRO A 109 -3.87 13.85 11.47
C PRO A 109 -2.85 14.77 12.16
N TYR A 110 -1.67 14.25 12.49
CA TYR A 110 -0.62 15.03 13.16
C TYR A 110 -0.06 16.15 12.27
N LEU A 111 -0.01 15.94 10.95
CA LEU A 111 0.37 16.99 10.00
C LEU A 111 -0.64 18.15 10.03
N ALA A 112 -1.93 17.84 10.08
CA ALA A 112 -2.98 18.84 10.20
C ALA A 112 -2.81 19.67 11.49
N MET A 113 -2.50 19.01 12.62
CA MET A 113 -2.26 19.70 13.90
C MET A 113 -1.08 20.67 13.85
N ILE A 114 0.05 20.27 13.24
CA ILE A 114 1.21 21.16 13.07
C ILE A 114 0.86 22.39 12.23
N THR A 115 0.08 22.20 11.16
CA THR A 115 -0.30 23.32 10.29
C THR A 115 -1.33 24.25 10.96
N ILE A 116 -2.21 23.74 11.83
CA ILE A 116 -3.09 24.55 12.68
C ILE A 116 -2.25 25.36 13.68
N ALA A 117 -1.32 24.71 14.37
CA ALA A 117 -0.44 25.40 15.32
C ALA A 117 0.36 26.51 14.62
N PHE A 118 0.87 26.27 13.42
CA PHE A 118 1.54 27.29 12.62
C PHE A 118 0.62 28.49 12.31
N ALA A 119 -0.65 28.24 11.94
CA ALA A 119 -1.60 29.30 11.67
C ALA A 119 -1.86 30.15 12.92
N LEU A 120 -1.99 29.52 14.10
CA LEU A 120 -2.17 30.23 15.37
C LEU A 120 -0.92 31.03 15.75
N VAL A 121 0.28 30.48 15.57
CA VAL A 121 1.54 31.19 15.85
C VAL A 121 1.66 32.43 14.96
N VAL A 122 1.35 32.32 13.66
CA VAL A 122 1.38 33.49 12.76
C VAL A 122 0.32 34.51 13.17
N HIS A 123 -0.91 34.09 13.48
CA HIS A 123 -1.99 34.99 13.89
C HIS A 123 -1.62 35.79 15.15
N HIS A 124 -1.13 35.11 16.20
CA HIS A 124 -0.67 35.77 17.42
C HIS A 124 0.58 36.61 17.20
N GLY A 125 1.50 36.16 16.34
CA GLY A 125 2.67 36.92 15.93
C GLY A 125 2.30 38.26 15.26
N LEU A 126 1.25 38.26 14.42
CA LEU A 126 0.73 39.48 13.80
C LEU A 126 0.12 40.46 14.83
N ILE A 127 -0.47 39.95 15.92
CA ILE A 127 -1.03 40.77 16.99
C ILE A 127 0.08 41.39 17.87
N GLU A 128 1.08 40.59 18.22
CA GLU A 128 2.13 41.00 19.16
C GLU A 128 3.21 41.87 18.53
N TRP A 129 3.49 41.71 17.26
CA TRP A 129 4.58 42.45 16.57
C TRP A 129 4.13 43.84 16.14
N ARG A 130 3.67 44.63 17.12
CA ARG A 130 3.02 45.96 16.90
C ARG A 130 3.85 46.90 16.04
N GLY A 131 5.16 46.91 16.20
CA GLY A 131 6.05 47.81 15.44
C GLY A 131 6.14 47.53 13.94
N LEU A 132 5.83 46.29 13.49
CA LEU A 132 5.87 45.90 12.08
C LEU A 132 4.48 45.78 11.47
N THR A 133 3.55 45.19 12.19
CA THR A 133 2.21 44.81 11.67
C THR A 133 1.10 45.75 12.06
N GLY A 134 1.37 46.74 12.92
CA GLY A 134 0.36 47.59 13.54
C GLY A 134 -0.41 46.88 14.66
N GLY A 135 -0.07 45.63 14.97
CA GLY A 135 -0.74 44.81 15.98
C GLY A 135 -2.22 44.57 15.69
N ALA A 136 -3.08 44.61 16.71
CA ALA A 136 -4.52 44.41 16.54
C ALA A 136 -5.19 45.50 15.65
N ASN A 137 -4.60 46.68 15.55
CA ASN A 137 -5.12 47.80 14.72
C ASN A 137 -4.80 47.55 13.21
N GLY A 138 -3.77 46.78 12.86
CA GLY A 138 -3.41 46.51 11.51
C GLY A 138 -2.72 47.64 10.75
N LEU A 139 -2.69 47.52 9.43
CA LEU A 139 -2.10 48.47 8.49
C LEU A 139 -3.19 49.16 7.67
N MET A 140 -3.13 50.51 7.62
CA MET A 140 -4.07 51.36 6.88
C MET A 140 -3.35 52.15 5.78
N GLY A 141 -4.11 52.56 4.77
CA GLY A 141 -3.55 53.39 3.69
C GLY A 141 -2.67 52.65 2.73
N ILE A 142 -2.97 51.37 2.52
CA ILE A 142 -2.25 50.52 1.53
C ILE A 142 -2.61 51.01 0.12
N PRO A 143 -1.62 51.41 -0.70
CA PRO A 143 -1.88 52.01 -1.99
C PRO A 143 -2.45 50.96 -2.99
N MET A 144 -3.49 51.36 -3.72
CA MET A 144 -3.93 50.61 -4.90
C MET A 144 -3.00 50.91 -6.08
N PRO A 145 -2.79 49.94 -6.96
CA PRO A 145 -2.01 50.17 -8.20
C PRO A 145 -2.83 51.07 -9.14
N GLU A 146 -2.18 52.04 -9.75
CA GLU A 146 -2.75 52.92 -10.79
C GLU A 146 -2.07 52.60 -12.12
N LEU A 147 -2.86 52.50 -13.18
CA LEU A 147 -2.34 52.28 -14.55
C LEU A 147 -3.10 53.14 -15.55
N GLY A 148 -2.57 54.34 -15.78
CA GLY A 148 -3.17 55.30 -16.72
C GLY A 148 -4.59 55.73 -16.33
N ALA A 149 -5.57 55.61 -17.22
CA ALA A 149 -6.95 55.98 -17.05
C ALA A 149 -7.88 54.82 -16.59
N LEU A 150 -7.31 53.66 -16.30
CA LEU A 150 -8.09 52.48 -15.84
C LEU A 150 -8.55 52.67 -14.40
N ASP A 151 -9.80 52.35 -14.11
CA ASP A 151 -10.33 52.28 -12.76
C ASP A 151 -9.48 51.29 -11.93
N PRO A 152 -8.95 51.66 -10.77
CA PRO A 152 -8.18 50.77 -9.91
C PRO A 152 -8.90 49.45 -9.57
N ALA A 153 -10.24 49.44 -9.40
CA ALA A 153 -11.01 48.22 -9.15
C ALA A 153 -11.00 47.29 -10.35
N VAL A 154 -11.11 47.81 -11.56
CA VAL A 154 -11.01 47.05 -12.81
C VAL A 154 -9.59 46.46 -12.96
N LEU A 155 -8.57 47.27 -12.68
CA LEU A 155 -7.17 46.81 -12.77
C LEU A 155 -6.93 45.67 -11.77
N MET A 156 -7.43 45.77 -10.52
CA MET A 156 -7.30 44.70 -9.51
C MET A 156 -8.01 43.39 -9.94
N ALA A 157 -9.20 43.51 -10.51
CA ALA A 157 -9.94 42.36 -11.02
C ALA A 157 -9.20 41.69 -12.23
N LEU A 158 -8.60 42.49 -13.12
CA LEU A 158 -7.78 41.99 -14.23
C LEU A 158 -6.52 41.26 -13.72
N ILE A 159 -5.84 41.80 -12.70
CA ILE A 159 -4.68 41.15 -12.08
C ILE A 159 -5.12 39.84 -11.41
N ALA A 160 -6.20 39.85 -10.63
CA ALA A 160 -6.71 38.66 -9.94
C ALA A 160 -7.13 37.55 -10.93
N SER A 161 -7.87 37.91 -11.98
CA SER A 161 -8.29 36.96 -13.02
C SER A 161 -7.11 36.39 -13.81
N SER A 162 -6.10 37.22 -14.11
CA SER A 162 -4.86 36.79 -14.77
C SER A 162 -4.08 35.81 -13.89
N MET A 163 -3.96 36.10 -12.58
CA MET A 163 -3.35 35.20 -11.61
C MET A 163 -4.07 33.86 -11.53
N MET A 164 -5.39 33.84 -11.52
CA MET A 164 -6.20 32.63 -11.55
C MET A 164 -5.89 31.76 -12.77
N VAL A 165 -5.85 32.37 -13.96
CA VAL A 165 -5.53 31.70 -15.24
C VAL A 165 -4.11 31.14 -15.23
N ILE A 166 -3.14 31.93 -14.77
CA ILE A 166 -1.73 31.53 -14.63
C ILE A 166 -1.62 30.36 -13.64
N ALA A 167 -2.29 30.42 -12.50
CA ALA A 167 -2.27 29.34 -11.50
C ALA A 167 -2.86 28.03 -12.06
N LEU A 168 -3.97 28.08 -12.79
CA LEU A 168 -4.55 26.91 -13.47
C LEU A 168 -3.62 26.35 -14.55
N ALA A 169 -3.02 27.20 -15.35
CA ALA A 169 -2.03 26.80 -16.37
C ALA A 169 -0.78 26.17 -15.72
N PHE A 170 -0.30 26.76 -14.62
CA PHE A 170 0.79 26.21 -13.82
C PHE A 170 0.45 24.81 -13.30
N TYR A 171 -0.72 24.63 -12.67
CA TYR A 171 -1.18 23.33 -12.17
C TYR A 171 -1.28 22.29 -13.29
N HIS A 172 -1.86 22.66 -14.43
CA HIS A 172 -1.96 21.78 -15.60
C HIS A 172 -0.58 21.30 -16.08
N ARG A 173 0.40 22.21 -16.16
CA ARG A 173 1.77 21.88 -16.55
C ARG A 173 2.48 21.03 -15.51
N LEU A 174 2.32 21.34 -14.23
CA LEU A 174 2.88 20.59 -13.12
C LEU A 174 2.31 19.16 -13.08
N HIS A 175 0.99 19.02 -13.18
CA HIS A 175 0.31 17.71 -13.16
C HIS A 175 0.85 16.76 -14.24
N GLN A 176 1.17 17.27 -15.45
CA GLN A 176 1.70 16.48 -16.56
C GLN A 176 3.22 16.32 -16.54
N SER A 177 3.91 16.93 -15.60
CA SER A 177 5.36 16.88 -15.49
C SER A 177 5.84 15.66 -14.68
N GLY A 178 7.15 15.41 -14.73
CA GLY A 178 7.79 14.41 -13.88
C GLY A 178 7.58 14.65 -12.39
N TRP A 179 7.59 15.92 -11.97
CA TRP A 179 7.34 16.29 -10.57
C TRP A 179 5.89 16.01 -10.13
N GLY A 180 4.92 16.29 -11.00
CA GLY A 180 3.50 15.96 -10.73
C GLY A 180 3.29 14.45 -10.64
N THR A 181 3.96 13.66 -11.50
CA THR A 181 3.94 12.20 -11.40
C THR A 181 4.60 11.71 -10.11
N ALA A 182 5.74 12.29 -9.71
CA ALA A 182 6.42 11.95 -8.46
C ALA A 182 5.56 12.27 -7.22
N MET A 183 4.89 13.42 -7.20
CA MET A 183 3.96 13.80 -6.12
C MET A 183 2.82 12.78 -5.98
N ARG A 184 2.17 12.41 -7.10
CA ARG A 184 1.08 11.42 -7.12
C ARG A 184 1.59 10.02 -6.74
N ALA A 185 2.79 9.65 -7.17
CA ALA A 185 3.43 8.39 -6.81
C ALA A 185 3.70 8.32 -5.30
N VAL A 186 4.27 9.38 -4.70
CA VAL A 186 4.54 9.47 -3.26
C VAL A 186 3.22 9.47 -2.45
N LYS A 187 2.15 10.12 -2.97
CA LYS A 187 0.81 10.07 -2.38
C LYS A 187 0.27 8.64 -2.34
N ALA A 188 0.38 7.91 -3.43
CA ALA A 188 -0.19 6.57 -3.58
C ALA A 188 0.54 5.52 -2.75
N SER A 189 1.89 5.48 -2.83
CA SER A 189 2.74 4.59 -2.04
C SER A 189 4.15 5.17 -1.90
N GLU A 190 4.49 5.61 -0.68
CA GLU A 190 5.83 6.14 -0.41
C GLU A 190 6.90 5.05 -0.55
N ILE A 191 6.57 3.80 -0.18
CA ILE A 191 7.44 2.64 -0.31
C ILE A 191 7.80 2.39 -1.78
N ALA A 192 6.80 2.27 -2.65
CA ALA A 192 7.00 2.06 -4.07
C ALA A 192 7.70 3.25 -4.74
N ALA A 193 7.39 4.48 -4.33
CA ALA A 193 8.05 5.68 -4.87
C ALA A 193 9.55 5.71 -4.53
N ARG A 194 9.94 5.37 -3.30
CA ARG A 194 11.35 5.22 -2.90
C ARG A 194 12.07 4.18 -3.75
N SER A 195 11.43 3.05 -4.02
CA SER A 195 12.01 1.97 -4.85
C SER A 195 12.15 2.32 -6.33
N LEU A 196 11.50 3.40 -6.80
CA LEU A 196 11.70 3.97 -8.14
C LEU A 196 12.71 5.14 -8.14
N GLY A 197 13.37 5.40 -7.02
CA GLY A 197 14.38 6.45 -6.89
C GLY A 197 13.83 7.84 -6.59
N PHE A 198 12.53 8.00 -6.30
CA PHE A 198 11.99 9.27 -5.83
C PHE A 198 12.38 9.53 -4.37
N ASN A 199 12.76 10.77 -4.08
CA ASN A 199 12.99 11.21 -2.71
C ASN A 199 11.70 11.84 -2.15
N PRO A 200 10.98 11.18 -1.20
CA PRO A 200 9.71 11.70 -0.68
C PRO A 200 9.86 13.04 0.01
N VAL A 201 10.97 13.25 0.75
CA VAL A 201 11.23 14.51 1.46
C VAL A 201 11.29 15.67 0.48
N GLN A 202 12.10 15.56 -0.58
CA GLN A 202 12.21 16.59 -1.61
C GLN A 202 10.87 16.84 -2.31
N THR A 203 10.16 15.77 -2.66
CA THR A 203 8.87 15.86 -3.36
C THR A 203 7.81 16.57 -2.52
N LYS A 204 7.69 16.19 -1.26
CA LYS A 204 6.72 16.78 -0.31
C LYS A 204 7.08 18.23 0.05
N THR A 205 8.37 18.53 0.27
CA THR A 205 8.84 19.89 0.55
C THR A 205 8.55 20.83 -0.62
N LEU A 206 8.79 20.37 -1.86
CA LEU A 206 8.47 21.18 -3.04
C LEU A 206 6.96 21.42 -3.16
N ALA A 207 6.13 20.42 -2.92
CA ALA A 207 4.67 20.57 -2.95
C ALA A 207 4.21 21.62 -1.92
N PHE A 208 4.77 21.59 -0.70
CA PHE A 208 4.47 22.56 0.35
C PHE A 208 4.90 23.98 -0.03
N GLY A 209 6.15 24.12 -0.53
CA GLY A 209 6.68 25.42 -0.96
C GLY A 209 5.88 26.04 -2.11
N LEU A 210 5.48 25.24 -3.11
CA LEU A 210 4.66 25.70 -4.24
C LEU A 210 3.24 26.09 -3.79
N SER A 211 2.66 25.30 -2.88
CA SER A 211 1.34 25.60 -2.31
C SER A 211 1.34 26.92 -1.53
N ALA A 212 2.35 27.10 -0.67
CA ALA A 212 2.53 28.33 0.11
C ALA A 212 2.83 29.54 -0.78
N LEU A 213 3.65 29.38 -1.84
CA LEU A 213 3.96 30.42 -2.82
C LEU A 213 2.69 30.91 -3.53
N LEU A 214 1.85 30.01 -4.04
CA LEU A 214 0.60 30.38 -4.72
C LEU A 214 -0.37 31.08 -3.75
N THR A 215 -0.47 30.59 -2.52
CA THR A 215 -1.29 31.20 -1.46
C THR A 215 -0.76 32.58 -1.09
N GLY A 216 0.57 32.74 -1.02
CA GLY A 216 1.23 34.02 -0.78
C GLY A 216 0.97 35.05 -1.89
N PHE A 217 0.96 34.62 -3.15
CA PHE A 217 0.55 35.48 -4.28
C PHE A 217 -0.88 36.00 -4.12
N ALA A 218 -1.83 35.10 -3.77
CA ALA A 218 -3.20 35.50 -3.56
C ALA A 218 -3.31 36.48 -2.37
N GLY A 219 -2.64 36.18 -1.25
CA GLY A 219 -2.58 37.07 -0.10
C GLY A 219 -2.01 38.46 -0.41
N ALA A 220 -0.92 38.48 -1.21
CA ALA A 220 -0.28 39.75 -1.57
C ALA A 220 -1.21 40.72 -2.32
N LEU A 221 -2.22 40.23 -3.03
CA LEU A 221 -3.18 41.06 -3.75
C LEU A 221 -4.35 41.51 -2.87
N VAL A 222 -4.64 40.80 -1.76
CA VAL A 222 -5.72 41.16 -0.85
C VAL A 222 -5.47 42.52 -0.12
N ALA A 223 -4.22 42.77 0.24
CA ALA A 223 -3.87 44.00 0.97
C ALA A 223 -4.24 45.27 0.20
N PRO A 224 -3.80 45.52 -1.04
CA PRO A 224 -4.24 46.67 -1.82
C PRO A 224 -5.72 46.59 -2.22
N LEU A 225 -6.32 45.40 -2.39
CA LEU A 225 -7.75 45.25 -2.69
C LEU A 225 -8.64 45.76 -1.54
N MET A 226 -8.24 45.54 -0.29
CA MET A 226 -8.96 45.97 0.90
C MET A 226 -8.52 47.33 1.40
N MET A 227 -7.36 47.87 0.99
CA MET A 227 -6.71 49.12 1.46
C MET A 227 -6.44 49.16 2.96
N PHE A 228 -6.89 48.18 3.71
CA PHE A 228 -6.74 47.99 5.13
C PHE A 228 -6.69 46.49 5.45
N ILE A 229 -5.76 46.10 6.30
CA ILE A 229 -5.65 44.71 6.78
C ILE A 229 -5.37 44.71 8.29
N ASN A 230 -6.02 43.83 9.01
CA ASN A 230 -5.72 43.53 10.39
C ASN A 230 -5.69 42.02 10.64
N PRO A 231 -5.22 41.52 11.80
CA PRO A 231 -5.20 40.08 12.07
C PRO A 231 -6.59 39.40 12.00
N ALA A 232 -7.66 40.15 12.37
CA ALA A 232 -9.04 39.64 12.31
C ALA A 232 -9.55 39.47 10.87
N SER A 233 -8.90 40.06 9.85
CA SER A 233 -9.21 39.85 8.44
C SER A 233 -8.81 38.43 7.97
N PHE A 234 -8.04 37.67 8.77
CA PHE A 234 -7.52 36.34 8.45
C PHE A 234 -7.93 35.31 9.51
N PRO A 235 -9.23 35.05 9.69
CA PRO A 235 -9.71 34.13 10.73
C PRO A 235 -9.37 32.68 10.33
N PHE A 236 -9.11 31.83 11.32
CA PHE A 236 -8.81 30.41 11.11
C PHE A 236 -9.93 29.68 10.35
N SER A 237 -11.20 30.05 10.54
CA SER A 237 -12.34 29.48 9.82
C SER A 237 -12.19 29.58 8.29
N GLN A 238 -11.53 30.62 7.78
CA GLN A 238 -11.27 30.74 6.34
C GLN A 238 -10.28 29.67 5.82
N SER A 239 -9.36 29.20 6.66
CA SER A 239 -8.48 28.07 6.30
C SER A 239 -9.28 26.79 6.06
N ILE A 240 -10.30 26.54 6.88
CA ILE A 240 -11.22 25.41 6.73
C ILE A 240 -11.99 25.54 5.40
N LEU A 241 -12.49 26.74 5.09
CA LEU A 241 -13.20 27.00 3.83
C LEU A 241 -12.31 26.79 2.61
N PHE A 242 -11.04 27.18 2.64
CA PHE A 242 -10.08 26.92 1.56
C PHE A 242 -9.86 25.41 1.31
N VAL A 243 -9.70 24.62 2.38
CA VAL A 243 -9.57 23.15 2.28
C VAL A 243 -10.87 22.56 1.73
N LEU A 244 -12.01 23.02 2.24
CA LEU A 244 -13.32 22.56 1.81
C LEU A 244 -13.59 22.86 0.33
N ALA A 245 -13.14 24.03 -0.18
CA ALA A 245 -13.21 24.37 -1.61
C ALA A 245 -12.54 23.31 -2.48
N VAL A 246 -11.35 22.87 -2.09
CA VAL A 246 -10.61 21.89 -2.87
C VAL A 246 -11.27 20.51 -2.80
N ILE A 247 -11.74 20.08 -1.62
CA ILE A 247 -12.35 18.76 -1.42
C ILE A 247 -13.69 18.68 -2.16
N VAL A 248 -14.57 19.66 -1.97
CA VAL A 248 -15.90 19.72 -2.60
C VAL A 248 -15.80 19.88 -4.11
N GLY A 249 -14.90 20.74 -4.58
CA GLY A 249 -14.68 20.92 -6.02
C GLY A 249 -14.10 19.69 -6.70
N GLY A 250 -13.32 18.89 -5.98
CA GLY A 250 -12.66 17.67 -6.47
C GLY A 250 -11.14 17.78 -6.43
N ALA A 251 -10.55 17.31 -5.32
CA ALA A 251 -9.09 17.29 -5.15
C ALA A 251 -8.39 16.50 -6.26
N GLY A 252 -7.29 17.02 -6.77
CA GLY A 252 -6.53 16.41 -7.88
C GLY A 252 -7.03 16.77 -9.27
N THR A 253 -8.21 17.38 -9.41
CA THR A 253 -8.74 17.81 -10.71
C THR A 253 -8.32 19.24 -11.05
N LEU A 254 -8.17 19.56 -12.35
CA LEU A 254 -7.71 20.87 -12.81
C LEU A 254 -8.69 21.99 -12.42
N PHE A 255 -9.97 21.79 -12.65
CA PHE A 255 -11.01 22.79 -12.43
C PHE A 255 -11.73 22.62 -11.07
N GLY A 256 -11.28 21.67 -10.21
CA GLY A 256 -11.83 21.47 -8.88
C GLY A 256 -11.80 22.74 -8.01
N PRO A 257 -10.64 23.40 -7.90
CA PRO A 257 -10.53 24.64 -7.14
C PRO A 257 -11.47 25.75 -7.64
N LEU A 258 -11.72 25.82 -8.96
CA LEU A 258 -12.65 26.78 -9.57
C LEU A 258 -14.10 26.53 -9.09
N LEU A 259 -14.56 25.29 -9.18
CA LEU A 259 -15.91 24.92 -8.75
C LEU A 259 -16.07 25.06 -7.23
N GLY A 260 -15.06 24.68 -6.48
CA GLY A 260 -15.07 24.83 -5.02
C GLY A 260 -15.12 26.29 -4.58
N ALA A 261 -14.34 27.16 -5.21
CA ALA A 261 -14.39 28.59 -4.95
C ALA A 261 -15.73 29.21 -5.32
N LEU A 262 -16.34 28.77 -6.43
CA LEU A 262 -17.68 29.16 -6.84
C LEU A 262 -18.70 28.84 -5.75
N LEU A 263 -18.65 27.65 -5.20
CA LEU A 263 -19.57 27.24 -4.13
C LEU A 263 -19.30 27.99 -2.81
N ILE A 264 -18.04 28.32 -2.49
CA ILE A 264 -17.71 28.93 -1.20
C ILE A 264 -17.86 30.46 -1.23
N VAL A 265 -17.59 31.11 -2.36
CA VAL A 265 -17.63 32.57 -2.46
C VAL A 265 -18.97 33.07 -3.00
N LEU A 266 -19.44 32.48 -4.12
CA LEU A 266 -20.65 32.98 -4.79
C LEU A 266 -21.95 32.44 -4.19
N LEU A 267 -21.98 31.20 -3.69
CA LEU A 267 -23.18 30.65 -3.11
C LEU A 267 -23.68 31.41 -1.86
N PRO A 268 -22.81 31.76 -0.87
CA PRO A 268 -23.24 32.60 0.24
C PRO A 268 -23.76 33.97 -0.20
N GLU A 269 -23.22 34.53 -1.29
CA GLU A 269 -23.65 35.79 -1.86
C GLU A 269 -25.05 35.68 -2.49
N MET A 270 -25.29 34.59 -3.23
CA MET A 270 -26.61 34.30 -3.80
C MET A 270 -27.68 34.04 -2.71
N LEU A 271 -27.27 33.63 -1.53
CA LEU A 271 -28.15 33.40 -0.37
C LEU A 271 -28.25 34.65 0.54
N ALA A 272 -27.75 35.81 0.13
CA ALA A 272 -27.75 37.05 0.93
C ALA A 272 -29.18 37.46 1.35
N ASP A 273 -30.16 37.24 0.50
CA ASP A 273 -31.58 37.54 0.80
C ASP A 273 -32.15 36.67 1.95
N PHE A 274 -31.51 35.52 2.24
CA PHE A 274 -31.88 34.63 3.35
C PHE A 274 -30.95 34.82 4.56
N ALA A 275 -30.64 36.05 4.95
CA ALA A 275 -29.59 36.40 5.88
C ALA A 275 -29.55 35.55 7.17
N GLU A 276 -30.72 35.23 7.77
CA GLU A 276 -30.87 34.48 9.02
C GLU A 276 -30.49 32.99 8.85
N TYR A 277 -30.79 32.39 7.67
CA TYR A 277 -30.60 30.98 7.39
C TYR A 277 -29.40 30.69 6.48
N ARG A 278 -28.72 31.72 5.98
CA ARG A 278 -27.63 31.61 5.00
C ARG A 278 -26.57 30.62 5.41
N LEU A 279 -26.08 30.69 6.65
CA LEU A 279 -25.00 29.80 7.14
C LEU A 279 -25.49 28.35 7.30
N LEU A 280 -26.72 28.16 7.73
CA LEU A 280 -27.35 26.82 7.87
C LEU A 280 -27.56 26.18 6.51
N MET A 281 -28.12 26.90 5.54
CA MET A 281 -28.36 26.44 4.20
C MET A 281 -27.04 26.08 3.49
N PHE A 282 -26.03 26.94 3.63
CA PHE A 282 -24.70 26.71 3.09
C PHE A 282 -24.06 25.43 3.68
N SER A 283 -24.12 25.28 5.00
CA SER A 283 -23.56 24.09 5.68
C SER A 283 -24.31 22.81 5.32
N ALA A 284 -25.65 22.85 5.24
CA ALA A 284 -26.48 21.74 4.83
C ALA A 284 -26.18 21.33 3.37
N LEU A 285 -26.06 22.30 2.46
CA LEU A 285 -25.72 22.02 1.06
C LEU A 285 -24.34 21.36 0.93
N LEU A 286 -23.35 21.85 1.68
CA LEU A 286 -22.00 21.24 1.69
C LEU A 286 -22.03 19.79 2.18
N LEU A 287 -22.78 19.47 3.23
CA LEU A 287 -22.98 18.10 3.70
C LEU A 287 -23.61 17.21 2.63
N VAL A 288 -24.65 17.70 1.96
CA VAL A 288 -25.32 17.01 0.88
C VAL A 288 -24.35 16.75 -0.30
N VAL A 289 -23.58 17.77 -0.68
CA VAL A 289 -22.58 17.62 -1.76
C VAL A 289 -21.52 16.59 -1.39
N LEU A 290 -20.99 16.59 -0.16
CA LEU A 290 -20.02 15.62 0.29
C LEU A 290 -20.59 14.20 0.37
N TRP A 291 -21.87 14.05 0.74
CA TRP A 291 -22.54 12.76 0.79
C TRP A 291 -22.77 12.18 -0.62
N ILE A 292 -23.25 12.99 -1.58
CA ILE A 292 -23.53 12.56 -2.95
C ILE A 292 -22.24 12.39 -3.77
N ALA A 293 -21.23 13.23 -3.54
CA ALA A 293 -19.99 13.28 -4.31
C ALA A 293 -18.75 13.15 -3.40
N PRO A 294 -18.49 11.98 -2.80
CA PRO A 294 -17.40 11.78 -1.84
C PRO A 294 -16.00 12.01 -2.43
N ARG A 295 -15.86 12.01 -3.76
CA ARG A 295 -14.62 12.36 -4.49
C ARG A 295 -14.61 13.81 -5.00
N GLY A 296 -15.53 14.63 -4.50
CA GLY A 296 -15.82 15.96 -5.02
C GLY A 296 -16.66 15.93 -6.29
N VAL A 297 -17.29 17.07 -6.60
CA VAL A 297 -18.24 17.17 -7.70
C VAL A 297 -17.60 16.79 -9.04
N LEU A 298 -16.48 17.40 -9.40
CA LEU A 298 -15.80 17.11 -10.68
C LEU A 298 -15.20 15.70 -10.73
N GLY A 299 -14.71 15.17 -9.64
CA GLY A 299 -14.19 13.80 -9.58
C GLY A 299 -15.27 12.76 -9.85
N SER A 300 -16.48 12.99 -9.32
CA SER A 300 -17.65 12.13 -9.53
C SER A 300 -18.21 12.26 -10.95
N LEU A 301 -18.34 13.49 -11.46
CA LEU A 301 -18.83 13.75 -12.84
C LEU A 301 -17.86 13.21 -13.89
N ALA A 302 -16.55 13.31 -13.67
CA ALA A 302 -15.57 12.83 -14.64
C ALA A 302 -15.69 11.33 -14.90
N ARG A 303 -16.02 10.52 -13.87
CA ARG A 303 -16.27 9.08 -14.04
C ARG A 303 -17.52 8.76 -14.87
N LEU A 304 -18.55 9.58 -14.75
CA LEU A 304 -19.80 9.37 -15.46
C LEU A 304 -19.67 9.72 -16.97
N TRP A 305 -18.87 10.74 -17.30
CA TRP A 305 -18.83 11.32 -18.64
C TRP A 305 -17.62 10.95 -19.47
N PHE A 306 -16.48 10.63 -18.84
CA PHE A 306 -15.25 10.32 -19.56
C PHE A 306 -14.90 8.83 -19.45
N ARG A 307 -15.23 8.05 -20.46
CA ARG A 307 -14.68 6.71 -20.64
C ARG A 307 -13.31 6.85 -21.31
N PRO A 308 -12.22 6.34 -20.71
CA PRO A 308 -10.92 6.38 -21.34
C PRO A 308 -10.92 5.56 -22.63
N VAL A 309 -10.33 6.10 -23.68
CA VAL A 309 -10.14 5.36 -24.93
C VAL A 309 -9.20 4.20 -24.66
N ALA A 310 -9.62 2.98 -24.99
CA ALA A 310 -8.79 1.80 -24.84
C ALA A 310 -7.61 1.87 -25.83
N VAL A 311 -6.39 1.99 -25.29
CA VAL A 311 -5.14 1.88 -26.04
C VAL A 311 -4.42 0.66 -25.50
N LYS A 312 -4.09 -0.30 -26.37
CA LYS A 312 -3.39 -1.53 -25.99
C LYS A 312 -1.91 -1.43 -26.39
N PRO A 313 -1.03 -2.15 -25.67
CA PRO A 313 0.35 -2.33 -26.11
C PRO A 313 0.39 -3.06 -27.48
N PRO A 314 1.50 -3.00 -28.21
CA PRO A 314 1.70 -3.82 -29.42
C PRO A 314 1.65 -5.32 -29.07
N ALA A 315 1.30 -6.15 -30.04
CA ALA A 315 1.23 -7.61 -29.84
C ALA A 315 2.59 -8.18 -29.45
N ASP A 316 3.66 -7.71 -30.11
CA ASP A 316 5.02 -8.16 -29.87
C ASP A 316 5.89 -6.98 -29.40
N ALA A 317 6.81 -7.28 -28.49
CA ALA A 317 7.79 -6.32 -28.02
C ALA A 317 8.91 -6.13 -29.05
N ASP A 318 9.31 -4.88 -29.31
CA ASP A 318 10.48 -4.62 -30.14
C ASP A 318 11.76 -4.98 -29.36
N GLN A 319 12.32 -6.15 -29.66
CA GLN A 319 13.51 -6.68 -28.99
C GLN A 319 14.76 -5.81 -29.22
N ALA A 320 14.87 -5.18 -30.39
CA ALA A 320 16.01 -4.30 -30.71
C ALA A 320 15.95 -3.01 -29.89
N LEU A 321 14.79 -2.40 -29.78
CA LEU A 321 14.54 -1.23 -28.93
C LEU A 321 14.83 -1.54 -27.45
N LEU A 322 14.36 -2.68 -26.96
CA LEU A 322 14.56 -3.11 -25.57
C LEU A 322 16.02 -3.47 -25.29
N ALA A 323 16.69 -4.18 -26.18
CA ALA A 323 18.11 -4.49 -26.06
C ALA A 323 18.95 -3.20 -26.00
N ARG A 324 18.67 -2.23 -26.88
CA ARG A 324 19.29 -0.90 -26.82
C ARG A 324 19.00 -0.21 -25.51
N PHE A 325 17.75 -0.20 -25.06
CA PHE A 325 17.34 0.41 -23.79
C PHE A 325 18.12 -0.17 -22.61
N PHE A 326 18.25 -1.47 -22.51
CA PHE A 326 18.96 -2.12 -21.40
C PHE A 326 20.48 -2.05 -21.51
N SER A 327 21.09 -1.95 -22.71
CA SER A 327 22.55 -1.91 -22.92
C SER A 327 23.16 -0.51 -22.86
N GLU A 328 22.43 0.55 -23.24
CA GLU A 328 22.94 1.89 -23.47
C GLU A 328 23.53 2.52 -22.20
N GLY A 329 24.83 2.89 -22.22
CA GLY A 329 25.50 3.61 -21.11
C GLY A 329 25.66 2.81 -19.80
N ARG A 330 25.70 1.47 -19.86
CA ARG A 330 25.67 0.62 -18.69
C ARG A 330 26.94 -0.23 -18.57
N GLN A 331 27.66 -0.08 -17.45
CA GLN A 331 28.59 -1.14 -17.02
C GLN A 331 27.79 -2.23 -16.31
N ALA A 332 27.89 -3.47 -16.79
CA ALA A 332 27.34 -4.62 -16.10
C ALA A 332 27.99 -4.71 -14.71
N ALA A 333 27.17 -4.79 -13.69
CA ALA A 333 27.64 -4.95 -12.31
C ALA A 333 26.78 -6.02 -11.63
N GLY A 334 27.43 -7.06 -11.13
CA GLY A 334 26.79 -8.06 -10.28
C GLY A 334 26.55 -7.53 -8.87
N LEU A 335 25.60 -8.13 -8.18
CA LEU A 335 25.38 -7.91 -6.76
C LEU A 335 26.27 -8.85 -5.95
N GLU A 336 26.96 -8.30 -4.99
CA GLU A 336 27.73 -9.03 -3.98
C GLU A 336 27.21 -8.67 -2.59
N VAL A 337 26.84 -9.70 -1.84
CA VAL A 337 26.38 -9.61 -0.45
C VAL A 337 27.31 -10.45 0.38
N GLU A 338 27.92 -9.83 1.40
CA GLU A 338 28.94 -10.46 2.24
C GLU A 338 28.55 -10.35 3.71
N ASP A 339 28.29 -11.49 4.34
CA ASP A 339 28.06 -11.72 5.78
C ASP A 339 27.08 -10.72 6.43
N ILE A 340 25.98 -10.38 5.71
CA ILE A 340 25.00 -9.46 6.27
C ILE A 340 24.22 -10.11 7.41
N SER A 341 24.07 -9.37 8.49
CA SER A 341 23.30 -9.80 9.67
C SER A 341 22.41 -8.66 10.16
N ILE A 342 21.25 -9.02 10.71
CA ILE A 342 20.32 -8.09 11.36
C ILE A 342 19.47 -8.80 12.40
N GLY A 343 19.27 -8.14 13.56
CA GLY A 343 18.43 -8.63 14.65
C GLY A 343 17.30 -7.66 15.01
N PHE A 344 16.18 -8.20 15.45
CA PHE A 344 15.02 -7.43 15.94
C PHE A 344 14.55 -7.99 17.28
N GLY A 345 14.53 -7.15 18.33
CA GLY A 345 13.95 -7.54 19.61
C GLY A 345 14.52 -8.83 20.21
N GLY A 346 15.82 -9.10 20.00
CA GLY A 346 16.49 -10.32 20.47
C GLY A 346 16.38 -11.53 19.52
N VAL A 347 15.66 -11.41 18.39
CA VAL A 347 15.60 -12.45 17.35
C VAL A 347 16.54 -12.09 16.21
N GLN A 348 17.44 -13.01 15.85
CA GLN A 348 18.31 -12.86 14.69
C GLN A 348 17.52 -13.20 13.42
N ALA A 349 17.12 -12.19 12.65
CA ALA A 349 16.32 -12.37 11.45
C ALA A 349 17.15 -12.73 10.21
N ALA A 350 18.44 -12.37 10.19
CA ALA A 350 19.45 -12.84 9.24
C ALA A 350 20.81 -12.88 9.95
N ASP A 351 21.58 -13.95 9.73
CA ASP A 351 22.88 -14.19 10.37
C ASP A 351 23.91 -14.62 9.32
N LYS A 352 24.86 -13.73 9.02
CA LYS A 352 25.99 -13.93 8.10
C LYS A 352 25.56 -14.46 6.72
N VAL A 353 24.50 -13.82 6.17
CA VAL A 353 24.01 -14.21 4.85
C VAL A 353 24.92 -13.63 3.77
N SER A 354 25.43 -14.50 2.89
CA SER A 354 26.26 -14.15 1.75
C SER A 354 25.69 -14.74 0.46
N LEU A 355 25.68 -13.95 -0.61
CA LEU A 355 25.28 -14.39 -1.95
C LEU A 355 25.95 -13.54 -3.03
N LYS A 356 26.08 -14.11 -4.23
CA LYS A 356 26.54 -13.42 -5.44
C LYS A 356 25.51 -13.61 -6.55
N ALA A 357 25.12 -12.51 -7.20
CA ALA A 357 24.27 -12.53 -8.38
C ALA A 357 25.01 -11.84 -9.54
N PRO A 358 25.68 -12.61 -10.41
CA PRO A 358 26.34 -12.08 -11.60
C PRO A 358 25.35 -11.42 -12.57
N PRO A 359 25.80 -10.49 -13.43
CA PRO A 359 24.94 -9.96 -14.49
C PRO A 359 24.45 -11.07 -15.41
N GLY A 360 23.17 -11.06 -15.75
CA GLY A 360 22.57 -12.06 -16.64
C GLY A 360 22.26 -13.39 -15.99
N SER A 361 22.42 -13.52 -14.66
CA SER A 361 22.10 -14.75 -13.94
C SER A 361 20.78 -14.66 -13.17
N ILE A 362 20.18 -15.81 -12.90
CA ILE A 362 19.01 -15.95 -12.01
C ILE A 362 19.47 -16.66 -10.73
N THR A 363 19.44 -15.93 -9.62
CA THR A 363 19.78 -16.45 -8.29
C THR A 363 18.51 -16.48 -7.44
N SER A 364 18.16 -17.66 -6.91
CA SER A 364 17.00 -17.77 -6.03
C SER A 364 17.37 -17.82 -4.56
N ILE A 365 16.51 -17.25 -3.72
CA ILE A 365 16.56 -17.34 -2.26
C ILE A 365 15.32 -18.10 -1.81
N ILE A 366 15.48 -19.28 -1.27
CA ILE A 366 14.40 -20.13 -0.81
C ILE A 366 14.54 -20.45 0.68
N GLY A 367 13.52 -21.06 1.25
CA GLY A 367 13.47 -21.46 2.64
C GLY A 367 12.04 -21.43 3.19
N PRO A 368 11.77 -22.06 4.31
CA PRO A 368 10.46 -22.05 4.93
C PRO A 368 10.00 -20.64 5.29
N ASN A 369 8.72 -20.51 5.66
CA ASN A 369 8.17 -19.25 6.13
C ASN A 369 8.89 -18.81 7.41
N GLY A 370 9.23 -17.51 7.52
CA GLY A 370 10.02 -17.01 8.65
C GLY A 370 11.54 -17.22 8.54
N ALA A 371 12.04 -17.87 7.48
CA ALA A 371 13.48 -18.10 7.28
C ALA A 371 14.32 -16.82 7.04
N GLY A 372 13.73 -15.63 6.95
CA GLY A 372 14.45 -14.37 6.78
C GLY A 372 14.58 -13.90 5.31
N LYS A 373 13.95 -14.54 4.33
CA LYS A 373 14.04 -14.22 2.89
C LYS A 373 13.70 -12.75 2.59
N THR A 374 12.52 -12.30 3.02
CA THR A 374 12.07 -10.91 2.83
C THR A 374 12.95 -9.92 3.59
N THR A 375 13.53 -10.32 4.74
CA THR A 375 14.50 -9.50 5.50
C THR A 375 15.77 -9.27 4.69
N VAL A 376 16.29 -10.31 4.03
CA VAL A 376 17.44 -10.20 3.13
C VAL A 376 17.13 -9.27 1.96
N LEU A 377 15.96 -9.42 1.30
CA LEU A 377 15.54 -8.49 0.25
C LEU A 377 15.38 -7.05 0.75
N ASN A 378 14.88 -6.85 1.98
CA ASN A 378 14.75 -5.53 2.61
C ASN A 378 16.14 -4.90 2.87
N MET A 379 17.14 -5.67 3.28
CA MET A 379 18.51 -5.19 3.42
C MET A 379 19.12 -4.82 2.05
N ILE A 380 18.98 -5.67 1.03
CA ILE A 380 19.50 -5.41 -0.32
C ILE A 380 18.87 -4.17 -0.93
N SER A 381 17.57 -3.96 -0.74
CA SER A 381 16.84 -2.79 -1.23
C SER A 381 16.94 -1.54 -0.35
N GLY A 382 17.60 -1.63 0.84
CA GLY A 382 17.87 -0.52 1.74
C GLY A 382 16.71 -0.09 2.65
N PHE A 383 15.67 -0.92 2.80
CA PHE A 383 14.63 -0.72 3.81
C PHE A 383 15.14 -1.00 5.21
N TYR A 384 16.07 -1.96 5.32
CA TYR A 384 16.81 -2.22 6.55
C TYR A 384 18.30 -1.99 6.30
N THR A 385 18.97 -1.40 7.26
CA THR A 385 20.45 -1.31 7.27
C THR A 385 20.97 -2.53 8.01
N PRO A 386 21.83 -3.37 7.42
CA PRO A 386 22.42 -4.50 8.12
C PRO A 386 23.26 -4.02 9.33
N ASP A 387 23.21 -4.75 10.43
CA ASP A 387 24.01 -4.49 11.62
C ASP A 387 25.50 -4.80 11.36
N SER A 388 25.77 -5.77 10.49
CA SER A 388 27.12 -6.14 10.05
C SER A 388 27.11 -6.65 8.61
N GLY A 389 28.28 -6.74 8.00
CA GLY A 389 28.47 -7.19 6.62
C GLY A 389 28.36 -6.03 5.60
N SER A 390 28.42 -6.38 4.32
CA SER A 390 28.39 -5.39 3.22
C SER A 390 27.59 -5.85 2.03
N ILE A 391 26.98 -4.85 1.31
CA ILE A 391 26.26 -5.06 0.05
C ILE A 391 26.88 -4.15 -0.98
N ARG A 392 27.30 -4.72 -2.14
CA ARG A 392 28.00 -4.02 -3.22
C ARG A 392 27.33 -4.23 -4.56
N LEU A 393 27.22 -3.16 -5.33
CA LEU A 393 26.80 -3.16 -6.73
C LEU A 393 27.76 -2.29 -7.55
N GLY A 394 28.94 -2.82 -7.87
CA GLY A 394 30.05 -2.03 -8.45
C GLY A 394 30.68 -1.04 -7.46
N GLY A 395 30.03 -0.75 -6.35
CA GLY A 395 30.44 0.06 -5.21
C GLY A 395 29.58 -0.27 -4.01
N LEU A 396 29.96 0.23 -2.82
CA LEU A 396 29.21 -0.02 -1.57
C LEU A 396 27.84 0.67 -1.63
N VAL A 397 26.76 -0.11 -1.41
CA VAL A 397 25.39 0.38 -1.38
C VAL A 397 24.73 0.21 0.00
N SER A 398 25.25 -0.65 0.88
CA SER A 398 24.76 -0.78 2.26
C SER A 398 24.80 0.55 3.01
N GLY A 399 23.74 0.85 3.77
CA GLY A 399 23.58 2.11 4.49
C GLY A 399 23.08 3.30 3.65
N LEU A 400 22.94 3.15 2.32
CA LEU A 400 22.30 4.17 1.51
C LEU A 400 20.77 4.10 1.66
N PRO A 401 20.07 5.24 1.59
CA PRO A 401 18.60 5.23 1.58
C PRO A 401 18.06 4.57 0.29
N VAL A 402 16.89 3.92 0.41
CA VAL A 402 16.21 3.15 -0.64
C VAL A 402 16.24 3.83 -2.02
N TRP A 403 15.90 5.12 -2.08
CA TRP A 403 15.86 5.87 -3.34
C TRP A 403 17.23 6.05 -4.00
N LYS A 404 18.35 6.06 -3.23
CA LYS A 404 19.70 6.07 -3.79
C LYS A 404 20.09 4.68 -4.32
N ILE A 405 19.72 3.63 -3.61
CA ILE A 405 19.93 2.24 -4.03
C ILE A 405 19.19 1.95 -5.32
N ALA A 406 17.94 2.40 -5.42
CA ALA A 406 17.15 2.30 -6.66
C ALA A 406 17.85 3.02 -7.83
N ARG A 407 18.37 4.24 -7.62
CA ARG A 407 19.15 4.98 -8.65
C ARG A 407 20.49 4.33 -8.99
N ALA A 408 21.07 3.53 -8.09
CA ALA A 408 22.27 2.75 -8.38
C ALA A 408 21.97 1.55 -9.29
N GLY A 409 20.71 1.14 -9.39
CA GLY A 409 20.23 0.11 -10.32
C GLY A 409 19.66 -1.14 -9.66
N ILE A 410 19.23 -1.08 -8.40
CA ILE A 410 18.47 -2.17 -7.75
C ILE A 410 16.99 -1.83 -7.80
N SER A 411 16.19 -2.65 -8.46
CA SER A 411 14.73 -2.51 -8.49
C SER A 411 14.07 -3.71 -7.83
N ARG A 412 12.87 -3.53 -7.28
CA ARG A 412 12.16 -4.57 -6.56
C ARG A 412 10.67 -4.58 -6.89
N THR A 413 10.08 -5.78 -6.96
CA THR A 413 8.65 -6.03 -6.81
C THR A 413 8.34 -6.44 -5.37
N TYR A 414 7.08 -6.42 -4.99
CA TYR A 414 6.66 -6.72 -3.62
C TYR A 414 5.71 -7.91 -3.59
N GLN A 415 5.70 -8.65 -2.49
CA GLN A 415 4.78 -9.75 -2.26
C GLN A 415 3.31 -9.30 -2.44
N THR A 416 2.92 -8.22 -1.79
CA THR A 416 1.68 -7.50 -2.10
C THR A 416 1.98 -6.40 -3.11
N THR A 417 1.39 -6.48 -4.30
CA THR A 417 1.61 -5.55 -5.41
C THR A 417 1.45 -4.08 -4.99
N GLN A 418 2.49 -3.27 -5.18
CA GLN A 418 2.58 -1.87 -4.77
C GLN A 418 2.51 -0.94 -6.00
N LEU A 419 1.43 -1.02 -6.77
CA LEU A 419 1.19 -0.06 -7.87
C LEU A 419 0.66 1.28 -7.33
N PHE A 420 0.80 2.32 -8.12
CA PHE A 420 0.16 3.62 -7.88
C PHE A 420 -1.27 3.54 -8.41
N GLY A 421 -2.22 3.21 -7.54
CA GLY A 421 -3.56 2.80 -7.89
C GLY A 421 -4.36 3.83 -8.70
N GLU A 422 -4.30 5.12 -8.29
CA GLU A 422 -4.96 6.23 -8.99
C GLU A 422 -4.31 6.55 -10.36
N LEU A 423 -3.05 6.12 -10.60
CA LEU A 423 -2.36 6.31 -11.86
C LEU A 423 -2.74 5.23 -12.85
N THR A 424 -2.81 5.59 -14.12
CA THR A 424 -3.01 4.63 -15.21
C THR A 424 -1.83 3.67 -15.34
N VAL A 425 -2.03 2.54 -16.01
CA VAL A 425 -0.95 1.59 -16.34
C VAL A 425 0.22 2.33 -17.01
N LEU A 426 -0.06 3.15 -18.02
CA LEU A 426 0.97 3.92 -18.71
C LEU A 426 1.72 4.86 -17.76
N GLU A 427 1.02 5.59 -16.90
CA GLU A 427 1.64 6.50 -15.94
C GLU A 427 2.52 5.77 -14.91
N ASN A 428 2.14 4.55 -14.49
CA ASN A 428 2.98 3.70 -13.64
C ASN A 428 4.31 3.38 -14.32
N ILE A 429 4.31 2.99 -15.60
CA ILE A 429 5.55 2.69 -16.33
C ILE A 429 6.37 3.97 -16.57
N LEU A 430 5.73 5.07 -16.95
CA LEU A 430 6.40 6.36 -17.13
C LEU A 430 7.05 6.85 -15.83
N ALA A 431 6.48 6.58 -14.66
CA ALA A 431 7.10 6.87 -13.37
C ALA A 431 8.41 6.08 -13.19
N GLY A 432 8.43 4.79 -13.55
CA GLY A 432 9.64 3.96 -13.55
C GLY A 432 10.73 4.51 -14.46
N LEU A 433 10.39 4.92 -15.68
CA LEU A 433 11.33 5.47 -16.67
C LEU A 433 12.05 6.76 -16.20
N GLN A 434 11.47 7.49 -15.25
CA GLN A 434 12.12 8.69 -14.70
C GLN A 434 13.31 8.38 -13.78
N GLN A 435 13.38 7.19 -13.20
CA GLN A 435 14.45 6.76 -12.27
C GLN A 435 14.74 7.77 -11.15
N GLY A 436 13.71 8.48 -10.67
CA GLY A 436 13.84 9.58 -9.73
C GLY A 436 14.55 10.83 -10.27
N ARG A 437 14.90 10.89 -11.55
CA ARG A 437 15.56 12.03 -12.21
C ARG A 437 14.50 12.93 -12.84
N LEU A 438 13.96 13.87 -12.08
CA LEU A 438 12.78 14.64 -12.45
C LEU A 438 13.05 15.79 -13.44
N GLY A 439 14.29 16.29 -13.49
CA GLY A 439 14.64 17.42 -14.34
C GLY A 439 13.92 18.72 -13.96
N GLY A 440 13.69 19.59 -14.93
CA GLY A 440 12.95 20.85 -14.72
C GLY A 440 11.48 20.60 -14.32
N ILE A 441 10.91 21.53 -13.53
CA ILE A 441 9.59 21.40 -12.90
C ILE A 441 8.43 21.16 -13.90
N PHE A 442 8.59 21.58 -15.15
CA PHE A 442 7.61 21.42 -16.23
C PHE A 442 8.02 20.43 -17.32
N ARG A 443 9.13 19.69 -17.12
CA ARG A 443 9.59 18.70 -18.09
C ARG A 443 8.61 17.54 -18.16
N ARG A 444 8.10 17.25 -19.37
CA ARG A 444 7.18 16.14 -19.64
C ARG A 444 7.94 14.94 -20.20
N PRO A 445 7.44 13.71 -19.96
CA PRO A 445 7.91 12.53 -20.68
C PRO A 445 7.73 12.72 -22.20
N GLY A 446 8.76 12.44 -22.98
CA GLY A 446 8.71 12.50 -24.45
C GLY A 446 7.90 11.37 -25.09
N ALA A 447 7.69 11.45 -26.41
CA ALA A 447 7.03 10.39 -27.18
C ALA A 447 7.80 9.07 -27.10
N GLU A 448 9.13 9.12 -27.14
CA GLU A 448 10.03 7.97 -27.00
C GLU A 448 9.80 7.20 -25.69
N HIS A 449 9.57 7.91 -24.56
CA HIS A 449 9.25 7.27 -23.29
C HIS A 449 7.91 6.55 -23.32
N ARG A 450 6.93 7.06 -24.07
CA ARG A 450 5.63 6.40 -24.22
C ARG A 450 5.72 5.14 -25.07
N GLU A 451 6.46 5.20 -26.16
CA GLU A 451 6.72 4.07 -27.03
C GLU A 451 7.44 2.96 -26.26
N LEU A 452 8.52 3.29 -25.55
CA LEU A 452 9.24 2.35 -24.71
C LEU A 452 8.36 1.74 -23.61
N ALA A 453 7.49 2.54 -22.98
CA ALA A 453 6.54 2.04 -21.99
C ALA A 453 5.58 0.99 -22.58
N LEU A 454 5.11 1.18 -23.82
CA LEU A 454 4.25 0.22 -24.51
C LEU A 454 4.99 -1.10 -24.81
N HIS A 455 6.25 -1.04 -25.22
CA HIS A 455 7.06 -2.23 -25.47
C HIS A 455 7.45 -2.98 -24.18
N LEU A 456 7.68 -2.26 -23.07
CA LEU A 456 7.90 -2.90 -21.76
C LEU A 456 6.64 -3.64 -21.27
N LEU A 457 5.45 -3.08 -21.49
CA LEU A 457 4.18 -3.75 -21.19
C LEU A 457 3.98 -4.99 -22.07
N SER A 458 4.31 -4.88 -23.36
CA SER A 458 4.26 -6.03 -24.28
C SER A 458 5.25 -7.13 -23.88
N LEU A 459 6.46 -6.78 -23.43
CA LEU A 459 7.49 -7.74 -22.98
C LEU A 459 6.99 -8.62 -21.83
N VAL A 460 6.30 -8.01 -20.85
CA VAL A 460 5.76 -8.78 -19.70
C VAL A 460 4.44 -9.49 -20.00
N GLY A 461 3.92 -9.38 -21.23
CA GLY A 461 2.68 -10.03 -21.64
C GLY A 461 1.39 -9.31 -21.30
N TYR A 462 1.45 -8.06 -20.85
CA TYR A 462 0.23 -7.27 -20.56
C TYR A 462 -0.54 -6.94 -21.84
N ARG A 463 -1.84 -7.27 -21.88
CA ARG A 463 -2.72 -7.10 -23.07
C ARG A 463 -3.91 -6.16 -22.83
N GLY A 464 -4.05 -5.67 -21.62
CA GLY A 464 -5.11 -4.74 -21.24
C GLY A 464 -4.94 -3.32 -21.79
N SER A 465 -5.85 -2.41 -21.43
CA SER A 465 -5.75 -0.99 -21.82
C SER A 465 -4.73 -0.25 -20.94
N VAL A 466 -3.80 0.47 -21.55
CA VAL A 466 -2.79 1.25 -20.84
C VAL A 466 -3.36 2.49 -20.13
N ASN A 467 -4.60 2.88 -20.46
CA ASN A 467 -5.30 4.00 -19.83
C ASN A 467 -6.18 3.59 -18.63
N THR A 468 -6.22 2.30 -18.30
CA THR A 468 -6.93 1.80 -17.12
C THR A 468 -6.17 2.21 -15.85
N PRO A 469 -6.86 2.74 -14.80
CA PRO A 469 -6.26 2.92 -13.48
C PRO A 469 -5.76 1.59 -12.91
N ALA A 470 -4.63 1.62 -12.19
CA ALA A 470 -4.05 0.38 -11.68
C ALA A 470 -4.92 -0.32 -10.62
N ASP A 471 -5.78 0.44 -9.90
CA ASP A 471 -6.73 -0.14 -8.94
C ASP A 471 -7.85 -0.97 -9.60
N ASP A 472 -8.15 -0.71 -10.87
CA ASP A 472 -9.19 -1.40 -11.61
C ASP A 472 -8.67 -2.67 -12.34
N LEU A 473 -7.39 -3.03 -12.16
CA LEU A 473 -6.76 -4.18 -12.81
C LEU A 473 -7.04 -5.49 -12.05
N PRO A 474 -7.23 -6.61 -12.76
CA PRO A 474 -7.16 -7.95 -12.19
C PRO A 474 -5.80 -8.22 -11.54
N HIS A 475 -5.75 -9.19 -10.61
CA HIS A 475 -4.54 -9.51 -9.83
C HIS A 475 -3.33 -9.86 -10.71
N VAL A 476 -3.51 -10.70 -11.73
CA VAL A 476 -2.46 -11.09 -12.68
C VAL A 476 -1.90 -9.87 -13.41
N ASP A 477 -2.78 -9.03 -13.95
CA ASP A 477 -2.40 -7.81 -14.68
C ASP A 477 -1.65 -6.82 -13.79
N ARG A 478 -2.05 -6.69 -12.51
CA ARG A 478 -1.31 -5.86 -11.54
C ARG A 478 0.13 -6.34 -11.38
N ARG A 479 0.36 -7.65 -11.30
CA ARG A 479 1.69 -8.24 -11.17
C ARG A 479 2.54 -7.96 -12.40
N LEU A 480 1.99 -8.18 -13.62
CA LEU A 480 2.68 -7.89 -14.87
C LEU A 480 3.07 -6.41 -14.99
N VAL A 481 2.16 -5.51 -14.65
CA VAL A 481 2.42 -4.06 -14.66
C VAL A 481 3.47 -3.68 -13.61
N GLU A 482 3.51 -4.31 -12.44
CA GLU A 482 4.53 -4.06 -11.41
C GLU A 482 5.92 -4.48 -11.91
N ILE A 483 6.05 -5.65 -12.55
CA ILE A 483 7.31 -6.10 -13.16
C ILE A 483 7.72 -5.14 -14.28
N ALA A 484 6.81 -4.75 -15.18
CA ALA A 484 7.10 -3.78 -16.24
C ALA A 484 7.58 -2.43 -15.67
N ARG A 485 6.97 -1.95 -14.58
CA ARG A 485 7.39 -0.72 -13.89
C ARG A 485 8.77 -0.86 -13.26
N ALA A 486 9.09 -1.99 -12.65
CA ALA A 486 10.42 -2.27 -12.13
C ALA A 486 11.47 -2.30 -13.25
N LEU A 487 11.16 -2.91 -14.40
CA LEU A 487 12.02 -2.91 -15.59
C LEU A 487 12.21 -1.53 -16.19
N ALA A 488 11.18 -0.68 -16.16
CA ALA A 488 11.26 0.70 -16.64
C ALA A 488 12.31 1.52 -15.89
N SER A 489 12.61 1.20 -14.62
CA SER A 489 13.71 1.84 -13.88
C SER A 489 15.10 1.43 -14.35
N ARG A 490 15.20 0.55 -15.37
CA ARG A 490 16.44 0.09 -15.98
C ARG A 490 17.37 -0.57 -14.95
N PRO A 491 16.88 -1.64 -14.26
CA PRO A 491 17.60 -2.27 -13.16
C PRO A 491 18.86 -2.98 -13.63
N LYS A 492 19.95 -2.94 -12.87
CA LYS A 492 21.09 -3.86 -12.95
C LYS A 492 20.77 -5.17 -12.23
N VAL A 493 20.05 -5.03 -11.12
CA VAL A 493 19.55 -6.13 -10.29
C VAL A 493 18.05 -5.96 -10.12
N LEU A 494 17.31 -6.99 -10.44
CA LEU A 494 15.87 -7.08 -10.25
C LEU A 494 15.57 -8.04 -9.13
N LEU A 495 14.98 -7.55 -8.05
CA LEU A 495 14.51 -8.35 -6.91
C LEU A 495 13.03 -8.68 -7.10
N LEU A 496 12.70 -9.95 -7.16
CA LEU A 496 11.35 -10.45 -7.32
C LEU A 496 10.92 -11.20 -6.06
N ASP A 497 9.89 -10.69 -5.39
CA ASP A 497 9.37 -11.23 -4.12
C ASP A 497 8.04 -11.94 -4.39
N GLU A 498 8.07 -13.27 -4.46
CA GLU A 498 6.94 -14.17 -4.74
C GLU A 498 6.11 -13.75 -5.98
N PRO A 499 6.75 -13.58 -7.17
CA PRO A 499 6.04 -13.08 -8.35
C PRO A 499 4.99 -14.07 -8.91
N ALA A 500 5.09 -15.36 -8.62
CA ALA A 500 4.14 -16.36 -9.07
C ALA A 500 2.96 -16.60 -8.10
N ALA A 501 2.94 -15.92 -6.95
CA ALA A 501 1.89 -16.12 -5.96
C ALA A 501 0.50 -15.83 -6.54
N GLY A 502 -0.40 -16.83 -6.48
CA GLY A 502 -1.77 -16.75 -6.98
C GLY A 502 -1.94 -16.87 -8.50
N LEU A 503 -0.90 -17.25 -9.22
CA LEU A 503 -0.93 -17.51 -10.67
C LEU A 503 -1.24 -18.98 -10.99
N GLY A 504 -1.88 -19.23 -12.14
CA GLY A 504 -2.06 -20.57 -12.68
C GLY A 504 -0.78 -21.12 -13.36
N ARG A 505 -0.72 -22.44 -13.62
CA ARG A 505 0.45 -23.08 -14.23
C ARG A 505 0.89 -22.42 -15.55
N GLY A 506 -0.03 -22.08 -16.46
CA GLY A 506 0.31 -21.41 -17.72
C GLY A 506 0.92 -20.01 -17.55
N ASP A 507 0.48 -19.28 -16.52
CA ASP A 507 1.03 -17.96 -16.19
C ASP A 507 2.43 -18.10 -15.57
N THR A 508 2.66 -19.16 -14.76
CA THR A 508 3.98 -19.48 -14.17
C THR A 508 5.00 -19.82 -15.24
N ASP A 509 4.63 -20.64 -16.25
CA ASP A 509 5.49 -20.94 -17.38
C ASP A 509 5.86 -19.70 -18.20
N SER A 510 4.90 -18.81 -18.39
CA SER A 510 5.11 -17.51 -19.05
C SER A 510 6.09 -16.63 -18.27
N LEU A 511 5.99 -16.60 -16.92
CA LEU A 511 6.95 -15.91 -16.06
C LEU A 511 8.34 -16.53 -16.12
N ALA A 512 8.46 -17.86 -16.14
CA ALA A 512 9.74 -18.55 -16.29
C ALA A 512 10.44 -18.15 -17.60
N ALA A 513 9.69 -18.09 -18.70
CA ALA A 513 10.20 -17.62 -19.99
C ALA A 513 10.63 -16.14 -19.90
N LEU A 514 9.85 -15.28 -19.28
CA LEU A 514 10.18 -13.87 -19.06
C LEU A 514 11.50 -13.73 -18.30
N PHE A 515 11.70 -14.45 -17.19
CA PHE A 515 12.93 -14.34 -16.38
C PHE A 515 14.17 -14.70 -17.18
N ARG A 516 14.10 -15.73 -18.05
CA ARG A 516 15.21 -16.08 -18.96
C ARG A 516 15.49 -14.96 -19.98
N VAL A 517 14.45 -14.32 -20.50
CA VAL A 517 14.61 -13.17 -21.40
C VAL A 517 15.27 -12.00 -20.67
N LEU A 518 14.89 -11.73 -19.41
CA LEU A 518 15.48 -10.66 -18.61
C LEU A 518 16.96 -10.91 -18.30
N ALA A 519 17.33 -12.17 -17.97
CA ALA A 519 18.72 -12.56 -17.83
C ALA A 519 19.51 -12.33 -19.14
N GLY A 520 18.90 -12.62 -20.30
CA GLY A 520 19.48 -12.33 -21.62
C GLY A 520 19.78 -10.85 -21.87
N PHE A 521 19.11 -9.91 -21.19
CA PHE A 521 19.44 -8.48 -21.20
C PHE A 521 20.53 -8.09 -20.18
N ASN A 522 21.31 -9.03 -19.66
CA ASN A 522 22.33 -8.81 -18.63
C ASN A 522 21.78 -8.21 -17.32
N ILE A 523 20.54 -8.51 -16.96
CA ILE A 523 19.95 -8.17 -15.67
C ILE A 523 20.20 -9.33 -14.72
N ALA A 524 20.81 -9.06 -13.56
CA ALA A 524 20.88 -10.06 -12.49
C ALA A 524 19.48 -10.15 -11.84
N VAL A 525 18.89 -11.32 -11.83
CA VAL A 525 17.57 -11.56 -11.22
C VAL A 525 17.76 -12.26 -9.88
N ILE A 526 17.23 -11.68 -8.80
CA ILE A 526 17.13 -12.36 -7.51
C ILE A 526 15.66 -12.71 -7.29
N LEU A 527 15.37 -13.99 -7.19
CA LEU A 527 14.03 -14.53 -7.09
C LEU A 527 13.80 -15.13 -5.70
N VAL A 528 12.80 -14.64 -4.99
CA VAL A 528 12.25 -15.32 -3.80
C VAL A 528 10.96 -15.98 -4.22
N GLU A 529 10.86 -17.28 -4.08
CA GLU A 529 9.67 -18.06 -4.48
C GLU A 529 9.47 -19.28 -3.58
N HIS A 530 8.23 -19.75 -3.55
CA HIS A 530 7.82 -20.96 -2.86
C HIS A 530 7.55 -22.12 -3.84
N ASP A 531 7.30 -21.81 -5.12
CA ASP A 531 7.13 -22.81 -6.16
C ASP A 531 8.50 -23.39 -6.53
N MET A 532 8.77 -24.58 -5.96
CA MET A 532 10.05 -25.26 -6.17
C MET A 532 10.23 -25.68 -7.63
N ALA A 533 9.15 -25.98 -8.36
CA ALA A 533 9.24 -26.36 -9.77
C ALA A 533 9.74 -25.17 -10.60
N LEU A 534 9.18 -23.96 -10.36
CA LEU A 534 9.65 -22.73 -11.00
C LEU A 534 11.09 -22.43 -10.63
N VAL A 535 11.44 -22.48 -9.33
CA VAL A 535 12.79 -22.20 -8.83
C VAL A 535 13.83 -23.11 -9.49
N MET A 536 13.59 -24.44 -9.50
CA MET A 536 14.50 -25.43 -10.09
C MET A 536 14.64 -25.28 -11.60
N ALA A 537 13.58 -24.82 -12.28
CA ALA A 537 13.57 -24.67 -13.74
C ALA A 537 14.32 -23.42 -14.23
N VAL A 538 14.42 -22.35 -13.41
CA VAL A 538 14.97 -21.08 -13.87
C VAL A 538 16.27 -20.67 -13.20
N SER A 539 16.62 -21.21 -12.02
CA SER A 539 17.75 -20.75 -11.22
C SER A 539 19.07 -21.33 -11.67
N GLU A 540 20.11 -20.50 -11.70
CA GLU A 540 21.50 -20.97 -11.86
C GLU A 540 22.14 -21.28 -10.52
N ARG A 541 21.77 -20.52 -9.49
CA ARG A 541 22.22 -20.71 -8.10
C ARG A 541 21.06 -20.51 -7.13
N ILE A 542 21.07 -21.27 -6.06
CA ILE A 542 20.04 -21.20 -5.02
C ILE A 542 20.71 -21.04 -3.66
N LEU A 543 20.25 -20.02 -2.92
CA LEU A 543 20.53 -19.84 -1.49
C LEU A 543 19.35 -20.37 -0.68
N VAL A 544 19.62 -21.27 0.25
CA VAL A 544 18.58 -21.77 1.16
C VAL A 544 18.82 -21.18 2.56
N LEU A 545 17.77 -20.55 3.08
CA LEU A 545 17.75 -19.98 4.41
C LEU A 545 16.87 -20.81 5.33
N ASP A 546 17.29 -20.95 6.58
CA ASP A 546 16.47 -21.49 7.66
C ASP A 546 16.76 -20.72 8.95
N ALA A 547 15.70 -20.24 9.62
CA ALA A 547 15.77 -19.43 10.84
C ALA A 547 16.85 -18.31 10.78
N GLY A 548 16.91 -17.59 9.66
CA GLY A 548 17.85 -16.49 9.41
C GLY A 548 19.26 -16.93 8.96
N LYS A 549 19.56 -18.22 8.90
CA LYS A 549 20.89 -18.74 8.58
C LYS A 549 20.94 -19.41 7.20
N PRO A 550 22.05 -19.23 6.46
CA PRO A 550 22.27 -19.99 5.23
C PRO A 550 22.57 -21.47 5.57
N ILE A 551 21.77 -22.39 5.01
CA ILE A 551 21.96 -23.83 5.20
C ILE A 551 22.51 -24.54 3.96
N ALA A 552 22.31 -23.94 2.76
CA ALA A 552 22.87 -24.41 1.51
C ALA A 552 23.07 -23.26 0.52
N TRP A 553 24.09 -23.39 -0.34
CA TRP A 553 24.36 -22.54 -1.50
C TRP A 553 24.93 -23.40 -2.59
N GLY A 554 24.28 -23.51 -3.75
CA GLY A 554 24.74 -24.38 -4.83
C GLY A 554 23.86 -24.35 -6.06
N LEU A 555 24.08 -25.31 -6.95
CA LEU A 555 23.25 -25.61 -8.10
C LEU A 555 21.89 -26.19 -7.67
N PRO A 556 20.83 -26.08 -8.50
CA PRO A 556 19.52 -26.64 -8.17
C PRO A 556 19.56 -28.12 -7.77
N GLU A 557 20.36 -28.95 -8.46
CA GLU A 557 20.49 -30.38 -8.18
C GLU A 557 21.17 -30.67 -6.84
N GLU A 558 22.20 -29.86 -6.49
CA GLU A 558 22.90 -29.94 -5.19
C GLU A 558 22.00 -29.58 -4.03
N VAL A 559 21.21 -28.52 -4.20
CA VAL A 559 20.27 -28.04 -3.19
C VAL A 559 19.14 -29.06 -2.97
N ARG A 560 18.61 -29.62 -4.03
CA ARG A 560 17.54 -30.62 -4.00
C ARG A 560 17.93 -31.89 -3.25
N SER A 561 19.15 -32.36 -3.41
CA SER A 561 19.65 -33.56 -2.76
C SER A 561 20.24 -33.33 -1.37
N ASN A 562 20.25 -32.06 -0.88
CA ASN A 562 20.86 -31.76 0.39
C ASN A 562 19.95 -32.14 1.58
N PRO A 563 20.41 -33.08 2.48
CA PRO A 563 19.57 -33.53 3.60
C PRO A 563 19.12 -32.42 4.56
N ARG A 564 19.93 -31.35 4.72
CA ARG A 564 19.56 -30.20 5.58
C ARG A 564 18.40 -29.41 4.98
N VAL A 565 18.39 -29.29 3.63
CA VAL A 565 17.31 -28.59 2.92
C VAL A 565 16.01 -29.40 3.02
N VAL A 566 16.10 -30.70 2.77
CA VAL A 566 14.97 -31.62 2.91
C VAL A 566 14.39 -31.54 4.35
N ALA A 567 15.25 -31.60 5.36
CA ALA A 567 14.81 -31.49 6.75
C ALA A 567 14.18 -30.13 7.10
N ALA A 568 14.65 -29.01 6.50
CA ALA A 568 14.11 -27.68 6.75
C ALA A 568 12.69 -27.50 6.16
N TYR A 569 12.39 -28.16 5.03
CA TYR A 569 11.07 -28.10 4.38
C TYR A 569 10.06 -29.12 4.89
N LEU A 570 10.53 -30.33 5.22
CA LEU A 570 9.66 -31.41 5.70
C LEU A 570 9.52 -31.47 7.24
N GLY A 571 10.31 -30.67 7.96
CA GLY A 571 10.45 -30.74 9.41
C GLY A 571 11.51 -31.76 9.83
N GLY A 572 12.45 -31.35 10.67
CA GLY A 572 13.50 -32.24 11.21
C GLY A 572 12.90 -33.35 12.10
N THR A 573 13.52 -34.52 12.07
CA THR A 573 13.09 -35.75 12.75
C THR A 573 13.29 -35.77 14.26
N SER A 574 13.61 -34.65 14.91
CA SER A 574 13.97 -34.62 16.36
C SER A 574 12.78 -34.56 17.31
N TYR A 575 11.61 -34.17 16.84
CA TYR A 575 10.38 -34.20 17.64
C TYR A 575 9.68 -35.55 17.46
N GLN A 576 9.35 -36.20 18.58
CA GLN A 576 8.50 -37.39 18.60
C GLN A 576 7.24 -37.04 19.37
N ALA A 577 6.13 -36.95 18.68
CA ALA A 577 4.84 -36.71 19.33
C ALA A 577 4.41 -37.93 20.18
N PRO A 578 3.66 -37.70 21.25
CA PRO A 578 2.99 -38.77 21.98
C PRO A 578 2.09 -39.56 21.01
N GLN A 579 2.34 -40.89 20.93
CA GLN A 579 1.49 -41.79 20.15
C GLN A 579 0.21 -42.06 20.93
N ARG A 580 -0.88 -42.28 20.23
CA ARG A 580 -2.15 -42.69 20.85
C ARG A 580 -1.98 -44.09 21.44
N ASP A 581 -2.38 -44.26 22.72
CA ASP A 581 -2.25 -45.55 23.42
C ASP A 581 -3.10 -46.65 22.75
N GLU A 582 -4.26 -46.30 22.15
CA GLU A 582 -5.09 -47.19 21.36
C GLU A 582 -5.35 -46.63 19.97
N PRO A 583 -5.30 -47.44 18.89
CA PRO A 583 -5.67 -47.02 17.54
C PRO A 583 -7.09 -46.49 17.54
N TRP A 584 -7.28 -45.36 16.81
CA TRP A 584 -8.62 -44.79 16.67
C TRP A 584 -9.57 -45.81 15.99
N ALA A 585 -10.63 -46.21 16.75
CA ALA A 585 -11.48 -47.32 16.36
C ALA A 585 -12.50 -46.99 15.24
N GLY A 586 -12.51 -45.73 14.75
CA GLY A 586 -13.45 -45.25 13.76
C GLY A 586 -14.86 -45.01 14.33
N SER A 587 -15.53 -43.97 13.87
CA SER A 587 -16.96 -43.73 14.10
C SER A 587 -17.70 -43.95 12.77
N ARG A 588 -18.93 -44.48 12.86
CA ARG A 588 -19.80 -44.66 11.67
C ARG A 588 -20.48 -43.34 11.25
N ASP A 589 -20.53 -42.35 12.15
CA ASP A 589 -21.19 -41.07 11.89
C ASP A 589 -20.14 -39.96 11.77
N ALA A 590 -19.97 -39.42 10.55
CA ALA A 590 -19.08 -38.32 10.29
C ALA A 590 -19.55 -37.04 10.98
N ARG A 591 -18.65 -36.34 11.68
CA ARG A 591 -18.92 -35.01 12.27
C ARG A 591 -18.86 -33.91 11.19
N LEU A 592 -17.91 -33.99 10.27
CA LEU A 592 -17.82 -33.10 9.14
C LEU A 592 -17.74 -33.95 7.86
N PHE A 593 -18.61 -33.66 6.90
CA PHE A 593 -18.63 -34.33 5.60
C PHE A 593 -18.63 -33.29 4.51
N ILE A 594 -17.62 -33.36 3.61
CA ILE A 594 -17.47 -32.50 2.46
C ILE A 594 -17.56 -33.36 1.21
N LYS A 595 -18.40 -32.94 0.26
CA LYS A 595 -18.57 -33.64 -1.01
C LYS A 595 -18.50 -32.67 -2.18
N ASP A 596 -17.63 -33.00 -3.15
CA ASP A 596 -17.44 -32.29 -4.43
C ASP A 596 -17.27 -30.76 -4.27
N LEU A 597 -16.54 -30.33 -3.22
CA LEU A 597 -16.33 -28.93 -2.88
C LEU A 597 -15.53 -28.22 -3.97
N VAL A 598 -16.10 -27.12 -4.47
CA VAL A 598 -15.44 -26.20 -5.40
C VAL A 598 -15.41 -24.79 -4.80
N VAL A 599 -14.25 -24.16 -4.84
CA VAL A 599 -14.04 -22.79 -4.35
C VAL A 599 -13.32 -21.97 -5.39
N ASP A 600 -13.88 -20.80 -5.74
CA ASP A 600 -13.23 -19.80 -6.57
C ASP A 600 -13.34 -18.39 -5.95
N TYR A 601 -12.49 -17.47 -6.42
CA TYR A 601 -12.46 -16.07 -6.01
C TYR A 601 -12.77 -15.13 -7.19
N GLY A 602 -13.64 -15.57 -8.12
CA GLY A 602 -14.02 -14.82 -9.31
C GLY A 602 -13.07 -15.02 -10.50
N ALA A 603 -12.21 -16.06 -10.43
CA ALA A 603 -11.28 -16.48 -11.47
C ALA A 603 -11.32 -18.01 -11.60
N ALA A 604 -10.22 -18.65 -11.98
CA ALA A 604 -10.14 -20.12 -11.99
C ALA A 604 -10.35 -20.71 -10.58
N PRO A 605 -10.98 -21.90 -10.45
CA PRO A 605 -11.17 -22.56 -9.17
C PRO A 605 -9.84 -22.78 -8.44
N VAL A 606 -9.81 -22.47 -7.14
CA VAL A 606 -8.67 -22.73 -6.24
C VAL A 606 -8.81 -24.11 -5.59
N VAL A 607 -10.04 -24.60 -5.44
CA VAL A 607 -10.37 -25.94 -4.93
C VAL A 607 -11.34 -26.58 -5.92
N GLU A 608 -11.06 -27.80 -6.34
CA GLU A 608 -11.82 -28.50 -7.38
C GLU A 608 -12.23 -29.90 -6.93
N GLY A 609 -13.51 -30.10 -6.58
CA GLY A 609 -14.09 -31.40 -6.33
C GLY A 609 -13.51 -32.12 -5.10
N VAL A 610 -13.20 -31.39 -4.01
CA VAL A 610 -12.63 -31.97 -2.80
C VAL A 610 -13.67 -32.74 -2.02
N ASN A 611 -13.31 -33.98 -1.66
CA ASN A 611 -14.09 -34.89 -0.81
C ASN A 611 -13.31 -35.20 0.47
N LEU A 612 -13.89 -34.89 1.65
CA LEU A 612 -13.21 -35.04 2.92
C LEU A 612 -14.22 -35.44 4.03
N VAL A 613 -13.76 -36.31 4.91
CA VAL A 613 -14.58 -36.79 6.05
C VAL A 613 -13.76 -36.67 7.33
N VAL A 614 -14.34 -36.06 8.38
CA VAL A 614 -13.75 -35.95 9.71
C VAL A 614 -14.71 -36.60 10.69
N ASN A 615 -14.19 -37.50 11.48
CA ASN A 615 -15.00 -38.25 12.46
C ASN A 615 -14.82 -37.65 13.87
N PRO A 616 -15.74 -37.88 14.81
CA PRO A 616 -15.61 -37.39 16.19
C PRO A 616 -14.33 -37.88 16.87
N GLY A 617 -13.60 -36.97 17.52
CA GLY A 617 -12.35 -37.27 18.24
C GLY A 617 -11.16 -37.63 17.35
N GLU A 618 -11.26 -37.39 16.03
CA GLU A 618 -10.21 -37.62 15.05
C GLU A 618 -9.37 -36.36 14.83
N LEU A 619 -8.06 -36.50 14.74
CA LEU A 619 -7.19 -35.47 14.23
C LEU A 619 -6.84 -35.78 12.80
N ILE A 620 -7.33 -34.94 11.87
CA ILE A 620 -7.02 -35.03 10.44
C ILE A 620 -6.05 -33.93 10.04
N ALA A 621 -5.02 -34.27 9.26
CA ALA A 621 -4.15 -33.32 8.62
C ALA A 621 -4.49 -33.11 7.13
N ILE A 622 -4.52 -31.85 6.66
CA ILE A 622 -4.52 -31.51 5.24
C ILE A 622 -3.12 -31.01 4.91
N LEU A 623 -2.42 -31.77 4.10
CA LEU A 623 -1.04 -31.53 3.69
C LEU A 623 -1.01 -31.02 2.25
N GLY A 624 0.00 -30.26 1.89
CA GLY A 624 0.20 -29.78 0.52
C GLY A 624 1.07 -28.52 0.47
N ALA A 625 1.61 -28.21 -0.69
CA ALA A 625 2.40 -27.02 -0.92
C ALA A 625 1.58 -25.73 -0.73
N ASN A 626 2.27 -24.59 -0.61
CA ASN A 626 1.60 -23.28 -0.55
C ASN A 626 0.85 -23.03 -1.87
N GLY A 627 -0.36 -22.46 -1.75
CA GLY A 627 -1.23 -22.26 -2.90
C GLY A 627 -2.06 -23.49 -3.32
N ALA A 628 -1.91 -24.63 -2.65
CA ALA A 628 -2.69 -25.83 -2.98
C ALA A 628 -4.20 -25.70 -2.68
N GLY A 629 -4.64 -24.66 -1.96
CA GLY A 629 -6.05 -24.44 -1.63
C GLY A 629 -6.44 -24.78 -0.18
N LYS A 630 -5.49 -25.15 0.68
CA LYS A 630 -5.73 -25.56 2.09
C LYS A 630 -6.52 -24.55 2.90
N SER A 631 -6.04 -23.32 3.02
CA SER A 631 -6.72 -22.24 3.76
C SER A 631 -8.06 -21.84 3.14
N SER A 632 -8.25 -22.03 1.83
CA SER A 632 -9.54 -21.78 1.16
C SER A 632 -10.60 -22.79 1.62
N ILE A 633 -10.22 -24.06 1.80
CA ILE A 633 -11.10 -25.06 2.40
C ILE A 633 -11.50 -24.62 3.81
N LEU A 634 -10.54 -24.28 4.69
CA LEU A 634 -10.84 -23.85 6.07
C LEU A 634 -11.73 -22.60 6.12
N LYS A 635 -11.51 -21.62 5.24
CA LYS A 635 -12.35 -20.41 5.16
C LYS A 635 -13.79 -20.73 4.75
N CYS A 636 -14.00 -21.69 3.83
CA CYS A 636 -15.34 -22.15 3.50
C CYS A 636 -16.02 -22.86 4.66
N LEU A 637 -15.31 -23.73 5.36
CA LEU A 637 -15.83 -24.42 6.54
C LEU A 637 -16.23 -23.46 7.67
N ALA A 638 -15.46 -22.39 7.84
CA ALA A 638 -15.74 -21.35 8.84
C ALA A 638 -16.78 -20.31 8.39
N GLY A 639 -17.34 -20.41 7.18
CA GLY A 639 -18.31 -19.44 6.64
C GLY A 639 -17.72 -18.07 6.32
N LEU A 640 -16.40 -17.97 6.21
CA LEU A 640 -15.68 -16.74 5.81
C LEU A 640 -15.64 -16.57 4.30
N HIS A 641 -15.92 -17.64 3.55
CA HIS A 641 -16.06 -17.64 2.11
C HIS A 641 -17.14 -18.63 1.71
N THR A 642 -17.94 -18.29 0.70
CA THR A 642 -19.00 -19.17 0.22
C THR A 642 -18.45 -20.14 -0.81
N ALA A 643 -18.75 -21.43 -0.69
CA ALA A 643 -18.43 -22.41 -1.71
C ALA A 643 -19.15 -22.10 -3.03
N THR A 644 -18.44 -22.29 -4.15
CA THR A 644 -19.03 -22.13 -5.48
C THR A 644 -19.99 -23.27 -5.81
N SER A 645 -19.64 -24.48 -5.39
CA SER A 645 -20.48 -25.67 -5.45
C SER A 645 -19.96 -26.75 -4.51
N GLY A 646 -20.74 -27.81 -4.32
CA GLY A 646 -20.42 -28.90 -3.42
C GLY A 646 -21.34 -28.90 -2.18
N THR A 647 -21.16 -29.85 -1.27
CA THR A 647 -21.96 -29.99 -0.06
C THR A 647 -21.04 -30.06 1.16
N ILE A 648 -21.38 -29.26 2.19
CA ILE A 648 -20.70 -29.25 3.50
C ILE A 648 -21.71 -29.54 4.61
N LEU A 649 -21.56 -30.68 5.27
CA LEU A 649 -22.41 -31.06 6.39
C LEU A 649 -21.61 -31.05 7.71
N LEU A 650 -22.11 -30.38 8.71
CA LEU A 650 -21.65 -30.42 10.11
C LEU A 650 -22.69 -31.10 10.97
N ASP A 651 -22.38 -32.24 11.60
CA ASP A 651 -23.33 -33.08 12.33
C ASP A 651 -24.64 -33.35 11.52
N ASN A 652 -24.53 -33.68 10.23
CA ASN A 652 -25.60 -33.87 9.25
C ASN A 652 -26.43 -32.61 8.88
N GLU A 653 -26.05 -31.41 9.35
CA GLU A 653 -26.68 -30.15 8.96
C GLU A 653 -25.86 -29.45 7.87
N ASN A 654 -26.55 -28.96 6.84
CA ASN A 654 -25.89 -28.19 5.77
C ASN A 654 -25.47 -26.82 6.27
N ILE A 655 -24.20 -26.44 6.01
CA ILE A 655 -23.58 -25.16 6.42
C ILE A 655 -23.06 -24.33 5.26
N GLU A 656 -23.26 -24.68 3.99
CA GLU A 656 -22.69 -24.02 2.80
C GLU A 656 -22.98 -22.52 2.69
N HIS A 657 -24.16 -22.10 3.15
CA HIS A 657 -24.63 -20.70 3.07
C HIS A 657 -24.93 -20.11 4.45
N VAL A 658 -24.35 -20.68 5.49
CA VAL A 658 -24.55 -20.23 6.87
C VAL A 658 -23.46 -19.21 7.21
N ASP A 659 -23.84 -18.10 7.87
CA ASP A 659 -22.89 -17.08 8.30
C ASP A 659 -21.86 -17.61 9.32
N ALA A 660 -20.65 -17.07 9.28
CA ALA A 660 -19.54 -17.50 10.15
C ALA A 660 -19.89 -17.47 11.65
N SER A 661 -20.66 -16.49 12.10
CA SER A 661 -21.13 -16.39 13.49
C SER A 661 -22.04 -17.54 13.89
N ALA A 662 -22.94 -17.96 12.99
CA ALA A 662 -23.85 -19.08 13.23
C ALA A 662 -23.13 -20.44 13.15
N ILE A 663 -22.11 -20.57 12.30
CA ILE A 663 -21.24 -21.75 12.26
C ILE A 663 -20.43 -21.87 13.54
N ALA A 664 -19.87 -20.77 14.04
CA ALA A 664 -19.15 -20.74 15.31
C ALA A 664 -20.07 -21.17 16.49
N ALA A 665 -21.33 -20.69 16.53
CA ALA A 665 -22.32 -21.07 17.52
C ALA A 665 -22.71 -22.56 17.46
N ARG A 666 -22.56 -23.22 16.30
CA ARG A 666 -22.78 -24.67 16.12
C ARG A 666 -21.55 -25.48 16.57
N GLY A 667 -20.47 -24.84 17.00
CA GLY A 667 -19.31 -25.49 17.60
C GLY A 667 -18.17 -25.76 16.61
N LEU A 668 -18.03 -24.99 15.51
CA LEU A 668 -16.88 -25.02 14.64
C LEU A 668 -16.06 -23.76 14.86
N ALA A 669 -14.85 -23.88 15.42
CA ALA A 669 -13.95 -22.75 15.65
C ALA A 669 -12.73 -22.79 14.72
N LEU A 670 -12.32 -21.64 14.20
CA LEU A 670 -11.14 -21.50 13.37
C LEU A 670 -10.05 -20.72 14.12
N VAL A 671 -8.87 -21.30 14.18
CA VAL A 671 -7.61 -20.61 14.50
C VAL A 671 -6.95 -20.23 13.18
N PRO A 672 -7.03 -18.96 12.75
CA PRO A 672 -6.57 -18.55 11.44
C PRO A 672 -5.04 -18.44 11.37
N GLU A 673 -4.50 -18.49 10.15
CA GLU A 673 -3.13 -18.17 9.85
C GLU A 673 -2.77 -16.75 10.36
N GLY A 674 -1.54 -16.56 10.83
CA GLY A 674 -1.06 -15.26 11.31
C GLY A 674 -1.58 -14.85 12.69
N ARG A 675 -2.12 -15.83 13.47
CA ARG A 675 -2.53 -15.70 14.88
C ARG A 675 -3.74 -14.82 15.12
N GLN A 676 -3.83 -13.67 14.46
CA GLN A 676 -4.89 -12.66 14.52
C GLN A 676 -5.38 -12.37 15.96
N VAL A 677 -4.44 -12.23 16.90
CA VAL A 677 -4.74 -11.75 18.24
C VAL A 677 -5.09 -10.27 18.22
N PHE A 678 -5.86 -9.80 19.18
CA PHE A 678 -6.12 -8.38 19.38
C PHE A 678 -4.94 -7.77 20.15
N PRO A 679 -4.01 -7.06 19.49
CA PRO A 679 -2.71 -6.72 20.09
C PRO A 679 -2.79 -5.73 21.25
N GLN A 680 -3.85 -4.94 21.32
CA GLN A 680 -4.05 -3.93 22.36
C GLN A 680 -4.77 -4.47 23.59
N LEU A 681 -5.44 -5.64 23.46
CA LEU A 681 -6.13 -6.30 24.55
C LEU A 681 -5.17 -7.22 25.32
N SER A 682 -5.44 -7.44 26.61
CA SER A 682 -4.71 -8.39 27.44
C SER A 682 -4.85 -9.82 26.91
N VAL A 683 -4.00 -10.74 27.39
CA VAL A 683 -4.16 -12.18 27.14
C VAL A 683 -5.50 -12.66 27.70
N TRP A 684 -5.88 -12.22 28.91
CA TRP A 684 -7.18 -12.50 29.52
C TRP A 684 -8.34 -12.12 28.61
N ASP A 685 -8.36 -10.87 28.13
CA ASP A 685 -9.44 -10.38 27.28
C ASP A 685 -9.50 -11.12 25.93
N ASN A 686 -8.33 -11.43 25.33
CA ASN A 686 -8.27 -12.24 24.12
C ASN A 686 -8.88 -13.63 24.32
N LEU A 687 -8.57 -14.29 25.44
CA LEU A 687 -9.15 -15.59 25.77
C LEU A 687 -10.66 -15.48 26.02
N LEU A 688 -11.08 -14.51 26.82
CA LEU A 688 -12.49 -14.27 27.15
C LEU A 688 -13.37 -14.10 25.91
N LEU A 689 -12.86 -13.34 24.90
CA LEU A 689 -13.55 -13.15 23.62
C LEU A 689 -13.82 -14.47 22.88
N GLY A 690 -13.01 -15.51 23.08
CA GLY A 690 -13.24 -16.82 22.48
C GLY A 690 -14.55 -17.50 22.95
N GLY A 691 -15.02 -17.18 24.16
CA GLY A 691 -16.27 -17.67 24.67
C GLY A 691 -17.53 -16.93 24.21
N TYR A 692 -17.37 -15.82 23.46
CA TYR A 692 -18.50 -14.96 23.07
C TYR A 692 -19.57 -15.66 22.19
N SER A 693 -19.17 -16.65 21.40
CA SER A 693 -20.10 -17.42 20.55
C SER A 693 -20.91 -18.45 21.28
N ARG A 694 -20.66 -18.70 22.59
CA ARG A 694 -21.37 -19.72 23.38
C ARG A 694 -22.74 -19.21 23.75
N PRO A 695 -23.79 -20.04 23.59
CA PRO A 695 -25.17 -19.68 23.96
C PRO A 695 -25.41 -19.68 25.46
N GLU A 696 -24.56 -20.38 26.24
CA GLU A 696 -24.72 -20.58 27.69
C GLU A 696 -23.70 -19.76 28.48
N ALA A 697 -24.10 -19.27 29.65
CA ALA A 697 -23.17 -18.64 30.59
C ALA A 697 -22.14 -19.66 31.08
N PHE A 698 -20.89 -19.25 31.19
CA PHE A 698 -19.76 -20.08 31.60
C PHE A 698 -18.90 -19.38 32.65
N ASP A 699 -18.22 -20.18 33.46
CA ASP A 699 -17.23 -19.67 34.40
C ASP A 699 -15.94 -19.37 33.66
N ALA A 700 -15.73 -18.08 33.37
CA ALA A 700 -14.59 -17.59 32.58
C ALA A 700 -13.26 -17.89 33.32
N GLU A 701 -13.23 -17.76 34.66
CA GLU A 701 -11.99 -17.98 35.43
C GLU A 701 -11.58 -19.46 35.38
N ALA A 702 -12.51 -20.38 35.58
CA ALA A 702 -12.22 -21.81 35.51
C ALA A 702 -11.76 -22.25 34.10
N GLU A 703 -12.41 -21.73 33.06
CA GLU A 703 -12.05 -22.05 31.66
C GLU A 703 -10.68 -21.50 31.28
N ILE A 704 -10.40 -20.24 31.63
CA ILE A 704 -9.09 -19.62 31.36
C ILE A 704 -7.99 -20.35 32.16
N GLU A 705 -8.26 -20.75 33.42
CA GLU A 705 -7.33 -21.53 34.20
C GLU A 705 -7.02 -22.90 33.55
N ALA A 706 -8.01 -23.55 32.92
CA ALA A 706 -7.78 -24.74 32.13
C ALA A 706 -6.87 -24.51 30.92
N ILE A 707 -7.03 -23.36 30.23
CA ILE A 707 -6.13 -22.96 29.14
C ILE A 707 -4.71 -22.67 29.66
N LEU A 708 -4.59 -21.99 30.82
CA LEU A 708 -3.28 -21.67 31.41
C LEU A 708 -2.55 -22.93 31.94
N LYS A 709 -3.27 -23.98 32.32
CA LYS A 709 -2.67 -25.28 32.61
C LYS A 709 -2.07 -25.93 31.37
N ARG A 710 -2.71 -25.76 30.23
CA ARG A 710 -2.27 -26.28 28.92
C ARG A 710 -1.12 -25.48 28.35
N PHE A 711 -1.15 -24.16 28.51
CA PHE A 711 -0.12 -23.21 28.05
C PHE A 711 0.45 -22.42 29.23
N PRO A 712 1.32 -23.01 30.06
CA PRO A 712 1.82 -22.40 31.31
C PRO A 712 2.53 -21.07 31.10
N ARG A 713 3.18 -20.87 29.93
CA ARG A 713 3.89 -19.61 29.57
C ARG A 713 2.98 -18.38 29.54
N LEU A 714 1.67 -18.56 29.36
CA LEU A 714 0.72 -17.46 29.34
C LEU A 714 0.40 -16.94 30.75
N ARG A 715 0.62 -17.74 31.80
CA ARG A 715 0.25 -17.40 33.19
C ARG A 715 0.89 -16.10 33.66
N ASP A 716 2.19 -15.93 33.43
CA ASP A 716 2.95 -14.75 33.85
C ASP A 716 2.67 -13.53 32.96
N ARG A 717 1.92 -13.72 31.89
CA ARG A 717 1.60 -12.71 30.87
C ARG A 717 0.12 -12.42 30.74
N ILE A 718 -0.70 -12.91 31.66
CA ILE A 718 -2.18 -12.90 31.54
C ILE A 718 -2.74 -11.48 31.39
N ASP A 719 -2.15 -10.49 32.10
CA ASP A 719 -2.56 -9.07 32.03
C ASP A 719 -1.78 -8.27 30.97
N SER A 720 -0.81 -8.90 30.29
CA SER A 720 0.01 -8.21 29.28
C SER A 720 -0.78 -8.03 27.98
N PRO A 721 -0.61 -6.89 27.26
CA PRO A 721 -1.15 -6.74 25.93
C PRO A 721 -0.60 -7.82 24.98
N ALA A 722 -1.49 -8.48 24.24
CA ALA A 722 -1.11 -9.60 23.38
C ALA A 722 -0.11 -9.22 22.28
N GLY A 723 -0.07 -7.93 21.88
CA GLY A 723 0.90 -7.42 20.91
C GLY A 723 2.35 -7.41 21.41
N LEU A 724 2.58 -7.50 22.74
CA LEU A 724 3.92 -7.52 23.35
C LEU A 724 4.45 -8.94 23.56
N LEU A 725 3.65 -9.95 23.28
CA LEU A 725 4.03 -11.35 23.40
C LEU A 725 4.95 -11.80 22.28
N SER A 726 5.78 -12.81 22.56
CA SER A 726 6.52 -13.53 21.51
C SER A 726 5.56 -14.22 20.53
N GLY A 727 6.03 -14.53 19.32
CA GLY A 727 5.20 -15.20 18.33
C GLY A 727 4.62 -16.54 18.80
N GLY A 728 5.34 -17.29 19.62
CA GLY A 728 4.85 -18.55 20.19
C GLY A 728 3.76 -18.34 21.23
N GLU A 729 3.91 -17.36 22.12
CA GLU A 729 2.88 -17.03 23.11
C GLU A 729 1.62 -16.50 22.42
N GLN A 730 1.73 -15.68 21.37
CA GLN A 730 0.59 -15.24 20.57
C GLN A 730 -0.17 -16.43 19.93
N GLN A 731 0.55 -17.44 19.44
CA GLN A 731 -0.05 -18.65 18.89
C GLN A 731 -0.80 -19.44 19.97
N MET A 732 -0.23 -19.55 21.15
CA MET A 732 -0.89 -20.19 22.31
C MET A 732 -2.17 -19.42 22.70
N VAL A 733 -2.15 -18.08 22.66
CA VAL A 733 -3.36 -17.25 22.87
C VAL A 733 -4.40 -17.52 21.79
N ALA A 734 -3.99 -17.60 20.51
CA ALA A 734 -4.92 -17.86 19.41
C ALA A 734 -5.60 -19.24 19.52
N VAL A 735 -4.82 -20.28 19.83
CA VAL A 735 -5.36 -21.63 20.07
C VAL A 735 -6.25 -21.64 21.31
N GLY A 736 -5.79 -21.04 22.42
CA GLY A 736 -6.55 -20.90 23.66
C GLY A 736 -7.89 -20.20 23.44
N ARG A 737 -7.90 -19.11 22.66
CA ARG A 737 -9.12 -18.40 22.27
C ARG A 737 -10.09 -19.30 21.49
N GLY A 738 -9.56 -20.11 20.55
CA GLY A 738 -10.38 -21.10 19.83
C GLY A 738 -10.99 -22.16 20.77
N LEU A 739 -10.24 -22.61 21.77
CA LEU A 739 -10.72 -23.60 22.76
C LEU A 739 -11.76 -23.03 23.73
N MET A 740 -11.70 -21.73 24.03
CA MET A 740 -12.73 -21.06 24.88
C MET A 740 -14.13 -21.15 24.28
N ALA A 741 -14.26 -21.32 22.97
CA ALA A 741 -15.54 -21.57 22.30
C ALA A 741 -16.11 -22.99 22.64
N ARG A 742 -15.38 -23.88 23.31
CA ARG A 742 -15.67 -25.31 23.47
C ARG A 742 -16.13 -25.96 22.17
N PRO A 743 -15.28 -25.88 21.12
CA PRO A 743 -15.69 -26.30 19.80
C PRO A 743 -15.88 -27.81 19.69
N LYS A 744 -16.82 -28.24 18.87
CA LYS A 744 -16.96 -29.64 18.46
C LYS A 744 -15.86 -30.01 17.46
N ILE A 745 -15.47 -29.04 16.62
CA ILE A 745 -14.35 -29.13 15.67
C ILE A 745 -13.50 -27.87 15.80
N LEU A 746 -12.20 -28.03 16.01
CA LEU A 746 -11.23 -26.96 15.96
C LEU A 746 -10.44 -27.05 14.65
N LEU A 747 -10.56 -26.02 13.81
CA LEU A 747 -9.80 -25.85 12.60
C LEU A 747 -8.52 -25.05 12.91
N LEU A 748 -7.37 -25.51 12.43
CA LEU A 748 -6.06 -24.89 12.68
C LEU A 748 -5.37 -24.63 11.33
N ASP A 749 -5.13 -23.36 11.01
CA ASP A 749 -4.49 -22.94 9.75
C ASP A 749 -3.04 -22.57 10.00
N GLU A 750 -2.11 -23.43 9.60
CA GLU A 750 -0.65 -23.28 9.73
C GLU A 750 -0.18 -22.82 11.13
N PRO A 751 -0.58 -23.53 12.20
CA PRO A 751 -0.30 -23.07 13.56
C PRO A 751 1.18 -23.09 13.94
N SER A 752 2.01 -23.83 13.21
CA SER A 752 3.47 -23.92 13.43
C SER A 752 4.24 -22.76 12.79
N LEU A 753 3.59 -21.93 11.96
CA LEU A 753 4.22 -20.92 11.13
C LEU A 753 5.00 -19.87 11.95
N GLY A 754 6.30 -19.75 11.69
CA GLY A 754 7.16 -18.74 12.32
C GLY A 754 7.40 -18.97 13.80
N LEU A 755 7.29 -20.20 14.28
CA LEU A 755 7.61 -20.60 15.64
C LEU A 755 9.00 -21.22 15.74
N SER A 756 9.63 -21.12 16.92
CA SER A 756 10.87 -21.85 17.18
C SER A 756 10.60 -23.35 17.40
N PRO A 757 11.56 -24.24 17.13
CA PRO A 757 11.37 -25.68 17.27
C PRO A 757 10.87 -26.13 18.65
N ALA A 758 11.32 -25.49 19.72
CA ALA A 758 10.86 -25.79 21.08
C ALA A 758 9.37 -25.46 21.28
N VAL A 759 8.92 -24.33 20.72
CA VAL A 759 7.49 -23.91 20.81
C VAL A 759 6.61 -24.76 19.91
N ILE A 760 7.14 -25.20 18.77
CA ILE A 760 6.43 -26.15 17.88
C ILE A 760 6.16 -27.45 18.66
N GLY A 761 7.17 -27.98 19.35
CA GLY A 761 6.99 -29.19 20.17
C GLY A 761 5.88 -29.02 21.21
N GLU A 762 5.90 -27.95 22.00
CA GLU A 762 4.88 -27.65 23.02
C GLU A 762 3.47 -27.52 22.39
N LEU A 763 3.37 -26.91 21.22
CA LEU A 763 2.11 -26.76 20.50
C LEU A 763 1.56 -28.12 20.05
N TYR A 764 2.42 -28.94 19.45
CA TYR A 764 2.00 -30.26 18.92
C TYR A 764 1.69 -31.24 20.06
N ASP A 765 2.39 -31.18 21.19
CA ASP A 765 2.03 -31.91 22.42
C ASP A 765 0.64 -31.50 22.93
N ALA A 766 0.34 -30.20 22.92
CA ALA A 766 -0.99 -29.71 23.29
C ALA A 766 -2.08 -30.17 22.31
N LEU A 767 -1.81 -30.23 21.01
CA LEU A 767 -2.75 -30.76 20.01
C LEU A 767 -2.96 -32.28 20.16
N ALA A 768 -1.91 -33.04 20.44
CA ALA A 768 -2.01 -34.47 20.74
C ALA A 768 -2.87 -34.72 21.99
N ALA A 769 -2.64 -33.96 23.07
CA ALA A 769 -3.45 -34.05 24.29
C ALA A 769 -4.93 -33.71 24.04
N LEU A 770 -5.23 -32.68 23.24
CA LEU A 770 -6.61 -32.34 22.85
C LEU A 770 -7.28 -33.47 22.06
N ARG A 771 -6.57 -34.08 21.13
CA ARG A 771 -7.04 -35.26 20.37
C ARG A 771 -7.38 -36.41 21.34
N ASP A 772 -6.48 -36.70 22.30
CA ASP A 772 -6.64 -37.79 23.25
C ASP A 772 -7.77 -37.51 24.26
N GLU A 773 -8.09 -36.25 24.53
CA GLU A 773 -9.28 -35.79 25.25
C GLU A 773 -10.58 -35.92 24.43
N GLY A 774 -10.51 -36.34 23.16
CA GLY A 774 -11.65 -36.52 22.27
C GLY A 774 -12.08 -35.24 21.48
N VAL A 775 -11.30 -34.19 21.49
CA VAL A 775 -11.55 -33.02 20.65
C VAL A 775 -11.29 -33.36 19.18
N THR A 776 -12.23 -33.04 18.29
CA THR A 776 -12.05 -33.24 16.87
C THR A 776 -11.21 -32.10 16.28
N LEU A 777 -10.14 -32.42 15.58
CA LEU A 777 -9.17 -31.44 15.05
C LEU A 777 -9.01 -31.61 13.54
N LEU A 778 -9.02 -30.48 12.81
CA LEU A 778 -8.61 -30.42 11.41
C LEU A 778 -7.42 -29.47 11.29
N LEU A 779 -6.26 -30.02 11.07
CA LEU A 779 -4.98 -29.36 11.03
C LEU A 779 -4.53 -29.14 9.57
N VAL A 780 -4.32 -27.92 9.18
CA VAL A 780 -3.59 -27.54 7.97
C VAL A 780 -2.20 -27.10 8.39
N ASP A 781 -1.18 -27.77 7.92
CA ASP A 781 0.20 -27.36 8.19
C ASP A 781 1.11 -27.61 6.97
N GLN A 782 2.17 -26.83 6.87
CA GLN A 782 3.20 -26.98 5.85
C GLN A 782 4.21 -28.07 6.26
N MET A 783 4.44 -28.27 7.57
CA MET A 783 5.39 -29.24 8.10
C MET A 783 4.77 -30.65 8.14
N ALA A 784 4.74 -31.31 6.98
CA ALA A 784 4.07 -32.59 6.78
C ALA A 784 4.50 -33.67 7.79
N ASN A 785 5.80 -33.81 8.07
CA ASN A 785 6.31 -34.81 9.01
C ASN A 785 5.81 -34.58 10.44
N LEU A 786 5.70 -33.33 10.88
CA LEU A 786 5.18 -33.00 12.22
C LEU A 786 3.67 -33.25 12.30
N ALA A 787 2.93 -32.80 11.30
CA ALA A 787 1.49 -33.01 11.24
C ALA A 787 1.14 -34.51 11.22
N LEU A 788 1.87 -35.33 10.45
CA LEU A 788 1.69 -36.79 10.41
C LEU A 788 2.07 -37.50 11.71
N GLN A 789 2.86 -36.89 12.60
CA GLN A 789 3.17 -37.48 13.90
C GLN A 789 1.99 -37.42 14.87
N VAL A 790 1.14 -36.38 14.77
CA VAL A 790 -0.02 -36.20 15.66
C VAL A 790 -1.35 -36.63 15.03
N ALA A 791 -1.42 -36.63 13.69
CA ALA A 791 -2.64 -36.97 12.97
C ALA A 791 -2.96 -38.47 13.00
N ASP A 792 -4.24 -38.79 12.99
CA ASP A 792 -4.76 -40.16 12.80
C ASP A 792 -4.78 -40.50 11.29
N ARG A 793 -5.24 -39.53 10.46
CA ARG A 793 -5.31 -39.63 8.99
C ARG A 793 -4.89 -38.32 8.37
N ALA A 794 -4.52 -38.38 7.08
CA ALA A 794 -4.23 -37.16 6.32
C ALA A 794 -4.74 -37.24 4.88
N TYR A 795 -4.96 -36.05 4.33
CA TYR A 795 -5.28 -35.80 2.92
C TYR A 795 -4.18 -34.93 2.31
N VAL A 796 -3.65 -35.35 1.16
CA VAL A 796 -2.64 -34.60 0.42
C VAL A 796 -3.34 -33.82 -0.68
N LEU A 797 -3.23 -32.50 -0.62
CA LEU A 797 -3.83 -31.56 -1.56
C LEU A 797 -2.76 -31.02 -2.52
N GLU A 798 -2.98 -31.17 -3.83
CA GLU A 798 -2.16 -30.61 -4.88
C GLU A 798 -3.05 -29.84 -5.87
N THR A 799 -2.76 -28.56 -6.09
CA THR A 799 -3.45 -27.72 -7.08
C THR A 799 -4.99 -27.82 -6.98
N GLY A 800 -5.53 -27.70 -5.75
CA GLY A 800 -6.97 -27.70 -5.49
C GLY A 800 -7.64 -29.08 -5.43
N ARG A 801 -6.92 -30.17 -5.60
CA ARG A 801 -7.47 -31.55 -5.63
C ARG A 801 -6.78 -32.45 -4.62
N ILE A 802 -7.54 -33.38 -4.00
CA ILE A 802 -6.96 -34.42 -3.17
C ILE A 802 -6.34 -35.47 -4.08
N VAL A 803 -5.01 -35.61 -4.02
CA VAL A 803 -4.24 -36.59 -4.80
C VAL A 803 -4.02 -37.88 -4.05
N LYS A 804 -4.00 -37.82 -2.69
CA LYS A 804 -3.77 -38.99 -1.86
C LYS A 804 -4.46 -38.83 -0.50
N SER A 805 -4.89 -39.92 0.09
CA SER A 805 -5.42 -39.95 1.45
C SER A 805 -5.14 -41.29 2.11
N GLY A 806 -4.97 -41.31 3.42
CA GLY A 806 -4.68 -42.54 4.16
C GLY A 806 -4.45 -42.30 5.64
N THR A 807 -4.08 -43.35 6.36
CA THR A 807 -3.63 -43.21 7.75
C THR A 807 -2.29 -42.48 7.77
N ALA A 808 -2.04 -41.73 8.86
CA ALA A 808 -0.76 -41.00 8.99
C ALA A 808 0.46 -41.95 8.91
N GLU A 809 0.33 -43.16 9.39
CA GLU A 809 1.37 -44.20 9.32
C GLU A 809 1.67 -44.63 7.86
N GLN A 810 0.63 -44.76 7.03
CA GLN A 810 0.79 -45.11 5.62
C GLN A 810 1.46 -44.00 4.80
N LEU A 811 1.25 -42.76 5.19
CA LEU A 811 1.77 -41.57 4.51
C LEU A 811 3.16 -41.17 5.02
N ARG A 812 3.61 -41.66 6.17
CA ARG A 812 4.98 -41.47 6.64
C ARG A 812 5.99 -42.22 5.78
N GLY A 813 7.01 -41.51 5.31
CA GLY A 813 8.06 -42.06 4.46
C GLY A 813 7.63 -42.35 3.03
N ASP A 814 6.52 -41.83 2.57
CA ASP A 814 6.07 -41.94 1.18
C ASP A 814 6.91 -41.02 0.29
N SER A 815 7.65 -41.60 -0.63
CA SER A 815 8.51 -40.89 -1.59
C SER A 815 7.72 -39.95 -2.53
N GLU A 816 6.43 -40.21 -2.78
CA GLU A 816 5.58 -39.36 -3.60
C GLU A 816 5.19 -38.10 -2.83
N LEU A 817 4.99 -38.19 -1.49
CA LEU A 817 4.77 -37.04 -0.64
C LEU A 817 5.99 -36.12 -0.62
N GLU A 818 7.19 -36.69 -0.49
CA GLU A 818 8.45 -35.92 -0.58
C GLU A 818 8.59 -35.26 -1.95
N ALA A 819 8.23 -35.97 -3.02
CA ALA A 819 8.22 -35.44 -4.37
C ALA A 819 7.25 -34.27 -4.58
N ALA A 820 6.06 -34.35 -4.01
CA ALA A 820 5.05 -33.29 -4.11
C ALA A 820 5.50 -31.98 -3.41
N TYR A 821 6.27 -32.08 -2.31
CA TYR A 821 6.83 -30.91 -1.61
C TYR A 821 8.08 -30.34 -2.25
N LEU A 822 8.89 -31.15 -2.92
CA LEU A 822 10.16 -30.77 -3.54
C LEU A 822 10.07 -30.55 -5.06
N GLY A 823 8.89 -30.70 -5.66
CA GLY A 823 8.62 -30.40 -7.06
C GLY A 823 9.10 -31.51 -8.03
N HIS A 824 8.78 -32.77 -7.75
CA HIS A 824 8.86 -33.81 -8.78
C HIS A 824 7.67 -33.67 -9.73
N GLY A 825 7.89 -33.04 -10.88
CA GLY A 825 7.00 -33.19 -11.99
C GLY A 825 7.02 -34.68 -12.39
N THR A 826 5.90 -35.41 -12.22
CA THR A 826 5.67 -36.64 -12.94
C THR A 826 5.76 -36.31 -14.42
N ALA A 827 6.82 -36.78 -15.08
CA ALA A 827 6.84 -36.90 -16.53
C ALA A 827 5.67 -37.83 -16.90
N ALA A 828 4.64 -37.29 -17.53
CA ALA A 828 3.68 -38.03 -18.31
C ALA A 828 3.37 -37.21 -19.57
#